data_d1a87df7b697ed19498f9567c05b60c0
#
_entry.id   d1a87df7b697ed19498f9567c05b60c0
#
_cell.length_a   1.000
_cell.length_b   1.000
_cell.length_c   1.000
_cell.angle_alpha   90.00
_cell.angle_beta   90.00
_cell.angle_gamma   90.00
#
_symmetry.space_group_name_H-M   'P 1'
#
loop_
_entity.id
_entity.type
_entity.pdbx_description
1 polymer ?
#
loop_
_entity_poly.entity_id
_entity_poly.type
_entity_poly.pdbx_seq_one_letter_code
_entity_poly.pdbx_strand_id
1 'polypeptide(L)'
;MLFHVQYKLGRKTKNADERNPIYMKFAQLFCNGKQNPIGIGREICFHWNYASEGKRNETQTAFRLTVRDPSHAVVIDTGIIESSEMQYILPKTDILQACKPYFWEVRAFQNETQILSETQTFELALENLAASDWIDCGLSAEDDPSSPIFEKSFFVSDDVIRARLYISGLGLISCKINGKNCDNGFLTPAYTAYDKQVYFETIDMTPFLQKGKNLLTVQLGNGYNKDYSQWGDRYFTPKGFRAAICLTDIDGQTQRMDTDESWQWKNSPITENGLYLGEKYDARLQFTETHPAIKTNEHAPKGILLPNEMPPIRVMKEIQPFSQWDIPGGTVYDFGNNMQGICRIEVSAPEGCIISLQHSEMITPEGTLDTFTNRRARAKDIYICRGEGLETYQPLFTYHGFRYVFAEHSLPLDSFKITALFLSADVGEKAFFHCSEPIVNRIHSLSTTSIRSNLVSIPTDCPMRDERTACLMDSQMYEDAAMYNFNMYAYYKKWLHDNTANRERLAGNMDWNGDTLMLAYRMYLFYGETEMARKLYPFFKKSIEAWFAESENGVWTQGYGDWCLPNENTWESFFGCAESVNTSLLHAYTGIMAEFATLFGFPADREYFLSVGESIRNAFIERFWHEDGTVANGRQPAMLTPLYYGILTGEKAEKTKAALLKTIRQDRYFDTGGFSLRTILPVLADANALDLFLETIRYNQYPGFGYWVAMGATSLWEQWAIKGRMHSHNHAMHSGIEAALFQTLCGVVPTAPMFRTFRIAPKLPSDMHNVCCKLNTYSGKIEVSAEKIGDTLVISLSVPPNTQAELTFPDFESYQNCLLFDGERKTEKAETLLLGSGNYTFRLIPEEYIRFQPYQ
;
A
#
# COMPACT_ATOMS: atom_id res chain seq x y z
N MET A 1 28.21 -19.07 5.89
CA MET A 1 29.43 -18.23 5.91
C MET A 1 29.22 -17.20 7.01
N LEU A 2 29.88 -17.43 8.11
CA LEU A 2 29.84 -16.61 9.32
C LEU A 2 30.70 -15.35 9.11
N PHE A 3 30.11 -14.17 9.19
CA PHE A 3 30.87 -12.94 9.30
C PHE A 3 31.00 -12.55 10.78
N HIS A 4 32.17 -12.80 11.33
CA HIS A 4 32.61 -12.19 12.57
C HIS A 4 33.07 -10.76 12.27
N VAL A 5 32.36 -9.78 12.82
CA VAL A 5 32.85 -8.39 12.86
C VAL A 5 33.53 -8.16 14.22
N GLN A 6 34.82 -8.13 14.22
CA GLN A 6 35.62 -7.68 15.37
C GLN A 6 35.60 -6.15 15.45
N TYR A 7 35.02 -5.61 16.50
CA TYR A 7 35.22 -4.20 16.86
C TYR A 7 36.56 -3.99 17.51
N LYS A 8 37.47 -3.32 16.80
CA LYS A 8 38.67 -2.75 17.38
C LYS A 8 38.35 -1.45 18.11
N LEU A 9 38.45 -1.43 19.40
CA LEU A 9 38.49 -0.23 20.24
C LEU A 9 39.82 0.54 19.99
N GLY A 10 39.72 1.58 19.17
CA GLY A 10 40.78 2.56 19.01
C GLY A 10 40.58 3.75 19.92
N ARG A 11 41.29 3.84 21.03
CA ARG A 11 41.43 5.08 21.80
C ARG A 11 42.09 6.14 20.89
N LYS A 12 41.34 7.21 20.59
CA LYS A 12 41.93 8.48 20.13
C LYS A 12 41.56 9.58 21.13
N THR A 13 42.63 10.19 21.60
CA THR A 13 42.70 11.30 22.50
C THR A 13 41.93 12.52 22.00
N LYS A 14 41.32 13.22 22.95
CA LYS A 14 40.67 14.52 22.82
C LYS A 14 41.54 15.53 22.07
N ASN A 15 40.99 16.12 21.03
CA ASN A 15 41.18 17.52 20.73
C ASN A 15 39.80 18.15 20.66
N ALA A 16 39.53 19.03 21.58
CA ALA A 16 38.37 19.87 21.62
C ALA A 16 38.45 20.88 20.48
N ASP A 17 37.67 20.67 19.43
CA ASP A 17 37.25 21.75 18.55
C ASP A 17 35.80 22.10 18.91
N GLU A 18 35.67 22.96 19.90
CA GLU A 18 34.46 23.72 20.20
C GLU A 18 34.28 24.76 19.09
N ARG A 19 33.66 24.39 17.95
CA ARG A 19 33.08 25.34 17.00
C ARG A 19 32.39 24.59 15.88
N ASN A 20 31.16 24.09 16.14
CA ASN A 20 29.96 24.19 15.33
C ASN A 20 28.85 23.40 16.05
N PRO A 21 27.78 24.03 16.50
CA PRO A 21 26.62 23.30 16.98
C PRO A 21 26.11 22.51 15.77
N ILE A 22 26.07 21.18 15.89
CA ILE A 22 25.49 20.29 14.90
C ILE A 22 23.99 20.59 14.96
N TYR A 23 23.43 21.12 13.87
CA TYR A 23 22.02 21.53 13.76
C TYR A 23 21.18 20.38 13.23
N MET A 24 19.85 20.37 13.54
CA MET A 24 18.88 19.54 12.81
C MET A 24 19.14 19.66 11.31
N LYS A 25 19.04 18.56 10.59
CA LYS A 25 19.23 18.53 9.14
C LYS A 25 17.97 17.97 8.50
N PHE A 26 17.47 18.63 7.45
CA PHE A 26 16.38 18.07 6.66
C PHE A 26 16.78 16.70 6.09
N ALA A 27 15.88 15.71 6.20
CA ALA A 27 16.06 14.38 5.65
C ALA A 27 15.24 14.16 4.40
N GLN A 28 13.96 14.51 4.44
CA GLN A 28 13.05 14.32 3.34
C GLN A 28 12.12 15.52 3.19
N LEU A 29 11.79 15.83 1.93
CA LEU A 29 10.85 16.86 1.55
C LEU A 29 9.89 16.28 0.52
N PHE A 30 8.59 16.46 0.76
CA PHE A 30 7.54 15.94 -0.10
C PHE A 30 6.53 17.04 -0.47
N CYS A 31 6.03 16.95 -1.68
CA CYS A 31 4.85 17.68 -2.13
C CYS A 31 3.81 16.62 -2.55
N ASN A 32 2.64 16.62 -1.91
CA ASN A 32 1.61 15.57 -2.08
C ASN A 32 2.18 14.13 -1.92
N GLY A 33 3.06 13.93 -0.91
CA GLY A 33 3.66 12.64 -0.63
C GLY A 33 4.74 12.17 -1.61
N LYS A 34 5.16 12.98 -2.58
CA LYS A 34 6.15 12.68 -3.62
C LYS A 34 7.30 13.68 -3.61
N GLN A 35 8.46 13.26 -4.10
CA GLN A 35 9.59 14.16 -4.36
C GLN A 35 9.49 14.68 -5.79
N ASN A 36 9.60 16.02 -5.95
CA ASN A 36 9.59 16.68 -7.25
C ASN A 36 8.45 16.24 -8.20
N PRO A 37 7.18 16.20 -7.75
CA PRO A 37 6.09 15.69 -8.57
C PRO A 37 5.78 16.60 -9.76
N ILE A 38 5.37 15.97 -10.86
CA ILE A 38 4.75 16.64 -12.00
C ILE A 38 3.28 16.22 -12.11
N GLY A 39 2.44 17.16 -12.52
CA GLY A 39 1.03 16.86 -12.77
C GLY A 39 0.20 16.61 -11.51
N ILE A 40 0.44 17.36 -10.43
CA ILE A 40 -0.39 17.28 -9.23
C ILE A 40 -1.61 18.21 -9.31
N GLY A 41 -2.65 17.87 -8.54
CA GLY A 41 -3.85 18.71 -8.39
C GLY A 41 -3.57 19.99 -7.60
N ARG A 42 -4.61 20.84 -7.50
CA ARG A 42 -4.51 22.14 -6.78
C ARG A 42 -4.51 22.05 -5.26
N GLU A 43 -4.76 20.89 -4.70
CA GLU A 43 -4.65 20.66 -3.27
C GLU A 43 -3.20 20.28 -2.95
N ILE A 44 -2.42 21.26 -2.53
CA ILE A 44 -0.98 21.11 -2.35
C ILE A 44 -0.68 21.03 -0.87
N CYS A 45 -0.03 19.93 -0.48
CA CYS A 45 0.49 19.71 0.85
C CYS A 45 2.01 19.53 0.79
N PHE A 46 2.73 20.46 1.42
CA PHE A 46 4.17 20.35 1.65
C PHE A 46 4.42 19.66 2.97
N HIS A 47 5.42 18.80 2.99
CA HIS A 47 5.80 18.04 4.16
C HIS A 47 7.32 17.88 4.21
N TRP A 48 7.90 17.92 5.41
CA TRP A 48 9.33 17.73 5.65
C TRP A 48 9.59 16.99 6.95
N ASN A 49 10.76 16.37 7.04
CA ASN A 49 11.23 15.78 8.28
C ASN A 49 12.74 15.95 8.43
N TYR A 50 13.26 15.51 9.55
CA TYR A 50 14.64 15.69 9.93
C TYR A 50 15.37 14.36 10.12
N ALA A 51 16.67 14.34 9.79
CA ALA A 51 17.55 13.25 10.14
C ALA A 51 17.87 13.31 11.64
N SER A 52 17.87 12.15 12.29
CA SER A 52 18.36 12.03 13.66
C SER A 52 19.89 11.93 13.68
N GLU A 53 20.56 12.88 14.28
CA GLU A 53 22.01 12.81 14.56
C GLU A 53 22.32 12.35 16.00
N GLY A 54 21.30 11.83 16.70
CA GLY A 54 21.39 11.28 18.04
C GLY A 54 21.33 12.32 19.17
N LYS A 55 21.15 13.59 18.85
CA LYS A 55 20.95 14.64 19.85
C LYS A 55 19.58 14.54 20.48
N ARG A 56 19.52 14.81 21.78
CA ARG A 56 18.27 14.78 22.54
C ARG A 56 17.55 16.12 22.54
N ASN A 57 16.21 16.06 22.47
CA ASN A 57 15.29 17.19 22.59
C ASN A 57 15.45 18.27 21.48
N GLU A 58 15.76 17.82 20.25
CA GLU A 58 15.73 18.71 19.10
C GLU A 58 14.28 18.94 18.63
N THR A 59 13.86 20.19 18.59
CA THR A 59 12.50 20.58 18.22
C THR A 59 12.49 21.80 17.31
N GLN A 60 11.63 21.78 16.29
CA GLN A 60 11.30 22.96 15.50
C GLN A 60 10.41 23.90 16.32
N THR A 61 10.73 25.18 16.35
CA THR A 61 9.91 26.20 17.00
C THR A 61 9.11 27.04 15.99
N ALA A 62 9.64 27.20 14.78
CA ALA A 62 8.97 27.94 13.70
C ALA A 62 9.44 27.46 12.34
N PHE A 63 8.71 27.84 11.30
CA PHE A 63 9.13 27.62 9.92
C PHE A 63 8.70 28.78 9.02
N ARG A 64 9.33 28.86 7.83
CA ARG A 64 8.91 29.72 6.72
C ARG A 64 9.02 28.91 5.43
N LEU A 65 7.94 28.82 4.66
CA LEU A 65 7.91 28.17 3.37
C LEU A 65 7.88 29.24 2.27
N THR A 66 8.72 29.06 1.25
CA THR A 66 8.81 29.95 0.11
C THR A 66 8.63 29.15 -1.18
N VAL A 67 7.77 29.64 -2.09
CA VAL A 67 7.60 29.10 -3.44
C VAL A 67 8.02 30.17 -4.45
N ARG A 68 8.81 29.74 -5.44
CA ARG A 68 9.31 30.59 -6.51
C ARG A 68 8.83 30.10 -7.87
N ASP A 69 8.63 31.01 -8.80
CA ASP A 69 8.33 30.70 -10.20
C ASP A 69 9.61 30.34 -11.00
N PRO A 70 9.51 29.99 -12.30
CA PRO A 70 10.67 29.73 -13.15
C PRO A 70 11.67 30.88 -13.30
N SER A 71 11.26 32.13 -13.06
CA SER A 71 12.17 33.30 -13.04
C SER A 71 12.88 33.50 -11.70
N HIS A 72 12.64 32.58 -10.75
CA HIS A 72 13.05 32.64 -9.34
C HIS A 72 12.40 33.77 -8.53
N ALA A 73 11.36 34.44 -9.05
CA ALA A 73 10.56 35.36 -8.29
C ALA A 73 9.73 34.63 -7.22
N VAL A 74 9.67 35.20 -6.02
CA VAL A 74 8.85 34.66 -4.93
C VAL A 74 7.38 34.91 -5.26
N VAL A 75 6.62 33.82 -5.41
CA VAL A 75 5.17 33.87 -5.68
C VAL A 75 4.33 33.54 -4.45
N ILE A 76 4.90 32.76 -3.50
CA ILE A 76 4.28 32.46 -2.21
C ILE A 76 5.35 32.57 -1.14
N ASP A 77 5.01 33.24 -0.06
CA ASP A 77 5.85 33.37 1.13
C ASP A 77 4.93 33.35 2.36
N THR A 78 5.07 32.36 3.19
CA THR A 78 4.25 32.23 4.41
C THR A 78 4.61 33.23 5.49
N GLY A 79 5.77 33.93 5.36
CA GLY A 79 6.41 34.55 6.52
C GLY A 79 6.84 33.49 7.53
N ILE A 80 7.29 33.94 8.70
CA ILE A 80 7.61 33.02 9.82
C ILE A 80 6.32 32.63 10.51
N ILE A 81 6.10 31.32 10.59
CA ILE A 81 4.98 30.71 11.31
C ILE A 81 5.55 30.04 12.56
N GLU A 82 5.15 30.53 13.74
CA GLU A 82 5.50 29.95 15.04
C GLU A 82 4.74 28.63 15.21
N SER A 83 5.39 27.52 14.85
CA SER A 83 4.78 26.19 14.86
C SER A 83 5.84 25.10 14.79
N SER A 84 5.59 24.01 15.50
CA SER A 84 6.34 22.74 15.38
C SER A 84 5.79 21.83 14.29
N GLU A 85 4.77 22.24 13.54
CA GLU A 85 4.23 21.44 12.44
C GLU A 85 5.28 21.25 11.33
N MET A 86 5.38 20.01 10.83
CA MET A 86 6.26 19.63 9.71
C MET A 86 5.47 19.43 8.41
N GLN A 87 4.32 20.08 8.36
CA GLN A 87 3.40 20.04 7.23
C GLN A 87 2.79 21.41 7.01
N TYR A 88 2.59 21.78 5.75
CA TYR A 88 1.89 23.00 5.38
C TYR A 88 0.95 22.74 4.20
N ILE A 89 -0.34 22.91 4.44
CA ILE A 89 -1.36 22.81 3.40
C ILE A 89 -1.52 24.20 2.80
N LEU A 90 -1.22 24.32 1.51
CA LEU A 90 -1.32 25.59 0.82
C LEU A 90 -2.80 25.96 0.63
N PRO A 91 -3.23 27.15 1.09
CA PRO A 91 -4.55 27.66 0.77
C PRO A 91 -4.78 27.72 -0.75
N LYS A 92 -5.99 27.44 -1.21
CA LYS A 92 -6.32 27.50 -2.64
C LYS A 92 -5.93 28.88 -3.19
N THR A 93 -5.21 28.87 -4.30
CA THR A 93 -4.70 30.08 -4.95
C THR A 93 -4.68 29.91 -6.47
N ASP A 94 -4.99 30.99 -7.20
CA ASP A 94 -4.90 31.06 -8.66
C ASP A 94 -3.56 31.58 -9.15
N ILE A 95 -2.63 31.91 -8.26
CA ILE A 95 -1.28 32.38 -8.61
C ILE A 95 -0.48 31.30 -9.34
N LEU A 96 -0.67 30.04 -8.92
CA LEU A 96 0.03 28.90 -9.52
C LEU A 96 -0.69 28.45 -10.80
N GLN A 97 0.07 28.31 -11.89
CA GLN A 97 -0.42 27.96 -13.21
C GLN A 97 0.07 26.56 -13.60
N ALA A 98 -0.75 25.82 -14.35
CA ALA A 98 -0.35 24.54 -14.93
C ALA A 98 0.81 24.68 -15.94
N CYS A 99 1.47 23.58 -16.26
CA CYS A 99 2.59 23.51 -17.20
C CYS A 99 3.82 24.34 -16.83
N LYS A 100 3.94 24.77 -15.58
CA LYS A 100 5.09 25.51 -15.07
C LYS A 100 5.71 24.82 -13.86
N PRO A 101 7.04 24.64 -13.81
CA PRO A 101 7.71 24.19 -12.60
C PRO A 101 7.74 25.29 -11.56
N TYR A 102 7.49 24.93 -10.33
CA TYR A 102 7.68 25.80 -9.17
C TYR A 102 8.77 25.21 -8.30
N PHE A 103 9.54 26.09 -7.65
CA PHE A 103 10.62 25.75 -6.75
C PHE A 103 10.20 26.10 -5.34
N TRP A 104 10.37 25.19 -4.40
CA TRP A 104 10.03 25.46 -3.01
C TRP A 104 11.12 25.04 -2.05
N GLU A 105 11.18 25.75 -0.94
CA GLU A 105 12.13 25.52 0.15
C GLU A 105 11.48 25.83 1.49
N VAL A 106 11.95 25.18 2.54
CA VAL A 106 11.56 25.43 3.92
C VAL A 106 12.76 25.92 4.71
N ARG A 107 12.55 27.00 5.44
CA ARG A 107 13.46 27.46 6.46
C ARG A 107 12.85 27.12 7.81
N ALA A 108 13.49 26.26 8.58
CA ALA A 108 13.07 25.88 9.91
C ALA A 108 13.93 26.59 10.97
N PHE A 109 13.30 26.82 12.12
CA PHE A 109 13.93 27.49 13.25
C PHE A 109 13.92 26.59 14.48
N GLN A 110 15.04 26.60 15.19
CA GLN A 110 15.16 26.04 16.53
C GLN A 110 15.69 27.19 17.41
N ASN A 111 14.78 27.87 18.11
CA ASN A 111 15.06 29.11 18.80
C ASN A 111 15.70 30.15 17.84
N GLU A 112 16.91 30.63 18.12
CA GLU A 112 17.63 31.60 17.29
C GLU A 112 18.38 30.96 16.10
N THR A 113 18.49 29.63 16.07
CA THR A 113 19.18 28.91 14.99
C THR A 113 18.21 28.60 13.87
N GLN A 114 18.67 28.78 12.62
CA GLN A 114 17.88 28.46 11.44
C GLN A 114 18.61 27.48 10.51
N ILE A 115 17.84 26.62 9.88
CA ILE A 115 18.30 25.71 8.83
C ILE A 115 17.45 25.90 7.58
N LEU A 116 18.05 25.76 6.41
CA LEU A 116 17.36 25.84 5.12
C LEU A 116 17.38 24.46 4.46
N SER A 117 16.23 24.06 3.89
CA SER A 117 16.15 22.83 3.10
C SER A 117 16.88 22.97 1.76
N GLU A 118 17.11 21.85 1.11
CA GLU A 118 17.36 21.84 -0.33
C GLU A 118 16.11 22.33 -1.07
N THR A 119 16.30 22.93 -2.24
CA THR A 119 15.19 23.35 -3.10
C THR A 119 14.60 22.12 -3.78
N GLN A 120 13.29 22.00 -3.73
CA GLN A 120 12.51 20.95 -4.41
C GLN A 120 11.61 21.60 -5.47
N THR A 121 11.07 20.77 -6.37
CA THR A 121 10.19 21.25 -7.45
C THR A 121 8.82 20.59 -7.40
N PHE A 122 7.84 21.24 -8.00
CA PHE A 122 6.55 20.62 -8.35
C PHE A 122 5.95 21.29 -9.58
N GLU A 123 5.07 20.58 -10.29
CA GLU A 123 4.27 21.14 -11.40
C GLU A 123 2.80 20.78 -11.20
N LEU A 124 1.91 21.73 -11.47
CA LEU A 124 0.48 21.48 -11.49
C LEU A 124 0.07 20.76 -12.79
N ALA A 125 -0.92 19.89 -12.67
CA ALA A 125 -1.59 19.28 -13.80
C ALA A 125 -2.36 20.30 -14.66
N LEU A 126 -2.60 19.96 -15.91
CA LEU A 126 -3.42 20.78 -16.82
C LEU A 126 -4.89 20.75 -16.35
N GLU A 127 -5.47 21.90 -16.07
CA GLU A 127 -6.85 21.99 -15.57
C GLU A 127 -7.89 21.78 -16.66
N ASN A 128 -7.57 22.17 -17.87
CA ASN A 128 -8.52 22.18 -18.96
C ASN A 128 -8.22 21.11 -20.01
N LEU A 129 -7.91 19.89 -19.58
CA LEU A 129 -7.81 18.75 -20.50
C LEU A 129 -9.18 18.46 -21.17
N ALA A 130 -10.28 18.85 -20.52
CA ALA A 130 -11.63 18.73 -21.09
C ALA A 130 -11.85 19.54 -22.38
N ALA A 131 -10.99 20.51 -22.71
CA ALA A 131 -11.03 21.21 -23.99
C ALA A 131 -10.55 20.35 -25.17
N SER A 132 -9.75 19.30 -24.97
CA SER A 132 -9.40 18.33 -25.99
C SER A 132 -10.59 17.41 -26.31
N ASP A 133 -10.67 16.92 -27.53
CA ASP A 133 -11.73 15.97 -27.89
C ASP A 133 -11.34 14.54 -27.48
N TRP A 134 -12.33 13.72 -27.13
CA TRP A 134 -12.19 12.28 -27.16
C TRP A 134 -12.15 11.81 -28.61
N ILE A 135 -11.20 10.95 -28.96
CA ILE A 135 -11.09 10.35 -30.30
C ILE A 135 -10.99 8.82 -30.18
N ASP A 136 -11.59 8.14 -31.16
CA ASP A 136 -11.56 6.69 -31.33
C ASP A 136 -11.40 6.27 -32.81
N CYS A 137 -11.61 4.98 -33.09
CA CYS A 137 -11.54 4.43 -34.46
C CYS A 137 -12.80 4.69 -35.29
N GLY A 138 -13.88 5.22 -34.70
CA GLY A 138 -15.17 5.42 -35.38
C GLY A 138 -15.92 4.11 -35.68
N LEU A 139 -15.63 3.04 -34.95
CA LEU A 139 -16.23 1.71 -35.12
C LEU A 139 -17.14 1.36 -33.94
N SER A 140 -17.98 0.36 -34.12
CA SER A 140 -18.80 -0.18 -33.05
C SER A 140 -17.91 -0.83 -31.96
N ALA A 141 -18.42 -1.04 -30.75
CA ALA A 141 -17.67 -1.74 -29.71
C ALA A 141 -17.32 -3.20 -30.09
N GLU A 142 -18.12 -3.83 -30.96
CA GLU A 142 -17.89 -5.19 -31.46
C GLU A 142 -16.78 -5.24 -32.52
N ASP A 143 -16.71 -4.21 -33.37
CA ASP A 143 -15.73 -4.10 -34.47
C ASP A 143 -14.46 -3.35 -34.06
N ASP A 144 -14.43 -2.83 -32.80
CA ASP A 144 -13.29 -2.06 -32.29
C ASP A 144 -12.01 -2.91 -32.27
N PRO A 145 -10.92 -2.45 -32.94
CA PRO A 145 -9.69 -3.22 -33.03
C PRO A 145 -9.15 -3.62 -31.66
N SER A 146 -8.54 -4.80 -31.57
CA SER A 146 -8.02 -5.31 -30.28
C SER A 146 -7.06 -4.33 -29.60
N SER A 147 -6.17 -3.70 -30.39
CA SER A 147 -5.17 -2.76 -29.87
C SER A 147 -4.77 -1.73 -30.93
N PRO A 148 -5.60 -0.71 -31.24
CA PRO A 148 -5.27 0.27 -32.26
C PRO A 148 -4.10 1.16 -31.83
N ILE A 149 -3.29 1.59 -32.81
CA ILE A 149 -2.21 2.57 -32.66
C ILE A 149 -2.65 3.87 -33.29
N PHE A 150 -2.75 4.94 -32.52
CA PHE A 150 -2.98 6.30 -33.00
C PHE A 150 -1.66 7.02 -33.20
N GLU A 151 -1.58 7.86 -34.21
CA GLU A 151 -0.35 8.55 -34.63
C GLU A 151 -0.60 10.04 -34.84
N LYS A 152 0.32 10.87 -34.33
CA LYS A 152 0.34 12.32 -34.56
C LYS A 152 1.76 12.79 -34.79
N SER A 153 1.98 13.38 -35.98
CA SER A 153 3.22 14.11 -36.27
C SER A 153 3.10 15.58 -35.81
N PHE A 154 4.13 16.10 -35.19
CA PHE A 154 4.21 17.51 -34.79
C PHE A 154 5.64 18.01 -34.89
N PHE A 155 5.81 19.34 -34.92
CA PHE A 155 7.09 20.00 -35.05
C PHE A 155 7.54 20.63 -33.73
N VAL A 156 8.82 20.49 -33.41
CA VAL A 156 9.44 21.07 -32.20
C VAL A 156 10.53 22.02 -32.65
N SER A 157 10.43 23.31 -32.25
CA SER A 157 11.42 24.34 -32.51
C SER A 157 12.63 24.24 -31.58
N ASP A 158 13.69 24.98 -31.88
CA ASP A 158 14.96 24.96 -31.13
C ASP A 158 14.89 25.52 -29.73
N ASP A 159 13.91 26.34 -29.49
CA ASP A 159 13.69 27.10 -28.26
C ASP A 159 12.82 26.34 -27.25
N VAL A 160 12.24 25.19 -27.59
CA VAL A 160 11.47 24.36 -26.66
C VAL A 160 12.38 23.73 -25.62
N ILE A 161 12.14 24.11 -24.35
CA ILE A 161 12.91 23.62 -23.21
C ILE A 161 12.17 22.59 -22.37
N ARG A 162 10.85 22.47 -22.56
CA ARG A 162 10.01 21.51 -21.81
C ARG A 162 8.80 21.08 -22.63
N ALA A 163 8.47 19.82 -22.49
CA ALA A 163 7.27 19.26 -23.11
C ALA A 163 6.52 18.31 -22.15
N ARG A 164 5.20 18.44 -22.11
CA ARG A 164 4.31 17.60 -21.32
C ARG A 164 3.21 17.00 -22.18
N LEU A 165 2.92 15.72 -21.97
CA LEU A 165 1.74 15.07 -22.50
C LEU A 165 0.77 14.83 -21.34
N TYR A 166 -0.43 15.36 -21.44
CA TYR A 166 -1.55 15.06 -20.58
C TYR A 166 -2.49 14.14 -21.33
N ILE A 167 -2.72 12.93 -20.81
CA ILE A 167 -3.43 11.91 -21.57
C ILE A 167 -4.31 11.03 -20.69
N SER A 168 -5.54 10.79 -21.12
CA SER A 168 -6.47 9.85 -20.52
C SER A 168 -6.98 8.87 -21.55
N GLY A 169 -7.19 7.60 -21.16
CA GLY A 169 -7.70 6.55 -22.04
C GLY A 169 -8.90 5.81 -21.45
N LEU A 170 -9.81 5.41 -22.32
CA LEU A 170 -10.81 4.37 -22.07
C LEU A 170 -10.14 3.02 -22.35
N GLY A 171 -9.79 2.31 -21.31
CA GLY A 171 -8.88 1.18 -21.34
C GLY A 171 -7.46 1.58 -20.92
N LEU A 172 -6.46 0.84 -21.36
CA LEU A 172 -5.05 1.10 -21.08
C LEU A 172 -4.38 1.81 -22.24
N ILE A 173 -3.35 2.61 -21.94
CA ILE A 173 -2.56 3.31 -22.94
C ILE A 173 -1.09 2.92 -22.86
N SER A 174 -0.40 2.97 -23.99
CA SER A 174 1.06 2.97 -24.10
C SER A 174 1.51 3.98 -25.13
N CYS A 175 2.45 4.86 -24.76
CA CYS A 175 2.88 5.99 -25.55
C CYS A 175 4.34 5.84 -26.00
N LYS A 176 4.61 6.14 -27.26
CA LYS A 176 5.99 6.21 -27.77
C LYS A 176 6.21 7.51 -28.52
N ILE A 177 7.39 8.08 -28.35
CA ILE A 177 7.85 9.23 -29.11
C ILE A 177 9.06 8.82 -29.94
N ASN A 178 8.96 8.99 -31.26
CA ASN A 178 10.00 8.57 -32.19
C ASN A 178 10.40 7.08 -31.97
N GLY A 179 9.43 6.22 -31.68
CA GLY A 179 9.59 4.80 -31.42
C GLY A 179 10.11 4.43 -30.02
N LYS A 180 10.45 5.40 -29.18
CA LYS A 180 10.90 5.16 -27.80
C LYS A 180 9.72 5.25 -26.83
N ASN A 181 9.60 4.27 -25.91
CA ASN A 181 8.57 4.30 -24.87
C ASN A 181 8.78 5.51 -23.95
N CYS A 182 7.70 6.26 -23.70
CA CYS A 182 7.67 7.40 -22.81
C CYS A 182 6.64 7.25 -21.67
N ASP A 183 6.05 6.07 -21.49
CA ASP A 183 5.07 5.82 -20.42
C ASP A 183 5.65 6.07 -19.03
N ASN A 184 4.81 6.58 -18.13
CA ASN A 184 5.18 6.71 -16.70
C ASN A 184 5.31 5.35 -16.00
N GLY A 185 4.62 4.33 -16.49
CA GLY A 185 4.57 2.99 -15.90
C GLY A 185 3.71 2.03 -16.72
N PHE A 186 3.46 0.85 -16.16
CA PHE A 186 2.60 -0.17 -16.75
C PHE A 186 1.13 0.08 -16.40
N LEU A 187 0.22 -0.46 -17.23
CA LEU A 187 -1.22 -0.53 -16.96
C LEU A 187 -1.85 0.84 -16.60
N THR A 188 -1.47 1.88 -17.32
CA THR A 188 -1.99 3.24 -17.16
C THR A 188 -3.09 3.55 -18.16
N PRO A 189 -4.02 4.48 -17.84
CA PRO A 189 -4.25 5.14 -16.57
C PRO A 189 -4.80 4.21 -15.50
N ALA A 190 -4.76 4.65 -14.23
CA ALA A 190 -5.26 3.86 -13.10
C ALA A 190 -6.76 3.59 -13.22
N TYR A 191 -7.19 2.44 -12.70
CA TYR A 191 -8.61 2.06 -12.62
C TYR A 191 -9.44 3.11 -11.89
N THR A 192 -10.64 3.35 -12.42
CA THR A 192 -11.68 4.13 -11.77
C THR A 192 -13.05 3.78 -12.35
N ALA A 193 -14.12 4.25 -11.72
CA ALA A 193 -15.46 4.21 -12.27
C ALA A 193 -15.64 5.38 -13.27
N TYR A 194 -15.52 5.11 -14.57
CA TYR A 194 -15.49 6.12 -15.63
C TYR A 194 -16.73 7.03 -15.67
N ASP A 195 -17.87 6.57 -15.14
CA ASP A 195 -19.08 7.37 -15.00
C ASP A 195 -19.01 8.41 -13.88
N LYS A 196 -18.06 8.27 -12.94
CA LYS A 196 -17.85 9.12 -11.78
C LYS A 196 -16.66 10.04 -11.96
N GLN A 197 -15.51 9.46 -12.30
CA GLN A 197 -14.26 10.17 -12.47
C GLN A 197 -13.36 9.47 -13.46
N VAL A 198 -12.49 10.23 -14.12
CA VAL A 198 -11.56 9.75 -15.13
C VAL A 198 -10.19 10.32 -14.83
N TYR A 199 -9.19 9.45 -14.65
CA TYR A 199 -7.82 9.88 -14.41
C TYR A 199 -7.07 10.14 -15.71
N PHE A 200 -6.21 11.14 -15.69
CA PHE A 200 -5.27 11.40 -16.76
C PHE A 200 -3.82 11.42 -16.24
N GLU A 201 -2.91 10.93 -17.07
CA GLU A 201 -1.47 10.93 -16.79
C GLU A 201 -0.84 12.25 -17.23
N THR A 202 0.22 12.65 -16.53
CA THR A 202 1.15 13.69 -16.95
C THR A 202 2.49 13.06 -17.25
N ILE A 203 2.91 13.08 -18.52
CA ILE A 203 4.14 12.44 -18.99
C ILE A 203 5.16 13.51 -19.38
N ASP A 204 6.40 13.42 -18.90
CA ASP A 204 7.50 14.23 -19.36
C ASP A 204 8.01 13.72 -20.71
N MET A 205 7.66 14.44 -21.78
CA MET A 205 8.11 14.14 -23.14
C MET A 205 9.50 14.69 -23.44
N THR A 206 10.00 15.63 -22.67
CA THR A 206 11.21 16.40 -22.97
C THR A 206 12.42 15.54 -23.36
N PRO A 207 12.74 14.44 -22.62
CA PRO A 207 13.91 13.62 -22.94
C PRO A 207 13.83 12.83 -24.26
N PHE A 208 12.62 12.72 -24.85
CA PHE A 208 12.35 11.89 -26.01
C PHE A 208 12.23 12.70 -27.32
N LEU A 209 12.11 14.03 -27.20
CA LEU A 209 11.93 14.90 -28.34
C LEU A 209 13.26 15.13 -29.08
N GLN A 210 13.12 15.38 -30.37
CA GLN A 210 14.17 15.89 -31.22
C GLN A 210 13.74 17.19 -31.90
N LYS A 211 14.70 18.00 -32.27
CA LYS A 211 14.46 19.19 -33.11
C LYS A 211 13.81 18.79 -34.44
N GLY A 212 12.83 19.55 -34.88
CA GLY A 212 12.08 19.32 -36.10
C GLY A 212 10.90 18.37 -35.90
N LYS A 213 10.71 17.47 -36.86
CA LYS A 213 9.55 16.57 -36.90
C LYS A 213 9.67 15.46 -35.85
N ASN A 214 8.64 15.30 -35.04
CA ASN A 214 8.47 14.22 -34.06
C ASN A 214 7.19 13.43 -34.36
N LEU A 215 7.16 12.17 -33.96
CA LEU A 215 6.01 11.28 -34.05
C LEU A 215 5.62 10.77 -32.68
N LEU A 216 4.44 11.11 -32.20
CA LEU A 216 3.81 10.51 -31.05
C LEU A 216 2.91 9.36 -31.53
N THR A 217 3.05 8.20 -30.91
CA THR A 217 2.12 7.08 -31.08
C THR A 217 1.49 6.74 -29.74
N VAL A 218 0.18 6.52 -29.74
CA VAL A 218 -0.63 6.09 -28.60
C VAL A 218 -1.29 4.79 -28.96
N GLN A 219 -0.93 3.70 -28.27
CA GLN A 219 -1.52 2.39 -28.45
C GLN A 219 -2.52 2.13 -27.32
N LEU A 220 -3.70 1.61 -27.64
CA LEU A 220 -4.76 1.34 -26.68
C LEU A 220 -4.93 -0.15 -26.43
N GLY A 221 -5.13 -0.53 -25.16
CA GLY A 221 -5.49 -1.85 -24.69
C GLY A 221 -6.88 -1.87 -24.05
N ASN A 222 -7.51 -3.03 -23.95
CA ASN A 222 -8.84 -3.19 -23.41
C ASN A 222 -8.93 -2.74 -21.94
N GLY A 223 -8.01 -3.19 -21.11
CA GLY A 223 -7.96 -2.85 -19.68
C GLY A 223 -9.31 -3.06 -19.00
N TYR A 224 -9.70 -2.06 -18.21
CA TYR A 224 -10.98 -2.10 -17.48
C TYR A 224 -12.19 -1.64 -18.30
N ASN A 225 -11.99 -1.19 -19.54
CA ASN A 225 -13.08 -0.72 -20.42
C ASN A 225 -13.78 -1.85 -21.16
N LYS A 226 -13.06 -2.91 -21.52
CA LYS A 226 -13.60 -4.04 -22.29
C LYS A 226 -13.06 -5.36 -21.73
N ASP A 227 -13.39 -5.63 -20.46
CA ASP A 227 -13.04 -6.90 -19.85
C ASP A 227 -14.20 -7.41 -19.00
N TYR A 228 -14.24 -8.70 -18.76
CA TYR A 228 -15.24 -9.34 -17.91
C TYR A 228 -14.58 -9.76 -16.58
N SER A 229 -15.37 -9.72 -15.53
CA SER A 229 -15.00 -10.30 -14.23
C SER A 229 -16.06 -11.28 -13.78
N GLN A 230 -15.87 -11.96 -12.66
CA GLN A 230 -16.95 -12.76 -12.07
C GLN A 230 -18.20 -11.94 -11.71
N TRP A 231 -18.08 -10.62 -11.62
CA TRP A 231 -19.16 -9.67 -11.31
C TRP A 231 -19.84 -9.08 -12.53
N GLY A 232 -19.55 -9.59 -13.73
CA GLY A 232 -20.10 -9.16 -15.00
C GLY A 232 -19.19 -8.28 -15.84
N ASP A 233 -19.70 -7.88 -16.98
CA ASP A 233 -18.97 -7.05 -17.94
C ASP A 233 -18.84 -5.62 -17.45
N ARG A 234 -17.68 -5.00 -17.71
CA ARG A 234 -17.40 -3.61 -17.39
C ARG A 234 -17.34 -2.81 -18.67
N TYR A 235 -18.08 -1.69 -18.75
CA TYR A 235 -17.92 -0.64 -19.75
C TYR A 235 -17.68 -1.13 -21.20
N PHE A 236 -18.71 -1.61 -21.88
CA PHE A 236 -18.62 -1.97 -23.29
C PHE A 236 -18.77 -0.76 -24.20
N THR A 237 -17.72 0.05 -24.30
CA THR A 237 -17.64 1.14 -25.27
C THR A 237 -16.42 0.95 -26.17
N PRO A 238 -16.37 1.55 -27.40
CA PRO A 238 -15.12 1.60 -28.16
C PRO A 238 -14.01 2.20 -27.32
N LYS A 239 -12.77 1.70 -27.50
CA LYS A 239 -11.60 2.30 -26.89
C LYS A 239 -11.32 3.67 -27.52
N GLY A 240 -11.02 4.63 -26.68
CA GLY A 240 -10.66 5.96 -27.11
C GLY A 240 -9.73 6.62 -26.11
N PHE A 241 -9.20 7.76 -26.48
CA PHE A 241 -8.37 8.56 -25.61
C PHE A 241 -8.55 10.05 -25.88
N ARG A 242 -8.08 10.85 -24.94
CA ARG A 242 -8.04 12.31 -24.99
C ARG A 242 -6.66 12.75 -24.54
N ALA A 243 -6.06 13.71 -25.25
CA ALA A 243 -4.72 14.19 -24.90
C ALA A 243 -4.52 15.66 -25.26
N ALA A 244 -3.57 16.30 -24.54
CA ALA A 244 -3.01 17.59 -24.88
C ALA A 244 -1.49 17.53 -24.77
N ILE A 245 -0.78 17.99 -25.80
CA ILE A 245 0.66 18.20 -25.81
C ILE A 245 0.93 19.68 -25.52
N CYS A 246 1.74 19.97 -24.50
CA CYS A 246 2.17 21.31 -24.17
C CYS A 246 3.68 21.43 -24.38
N LEU A 247 4.09 22.31 -25.29
CA LEU A 247 5.50 22.65 -25.57
C LEU A 247 5.79 24.03 -25.00
N THR A 248 6.74 24.13 -24.08
CA THR A 248 7.13 25.42 -23.47
C THR A 248 8.52 25.82 -23.99
N ASP A 249 8.63 27.04 -24.52
CA ASP A 249 9.87 27.61 -25.02
C ASP A 249 10.70 28.30 -23.90
N ILE A 250 11.86 28.81 -24.30
CA ILE A 250 12.80 29.50 -23.40
C ILE A 250 12.22 30.76 -22.80
N ASP A 251 11.27 31.43 -23.45
CA ASP A 251 10.58 32.61 -22.98
C ASP A 251 9.39 32.28 -22.07
N GLY A 252 9.15 30.98 -21.82
CA GLY A 252 8.07 30.48 -20.98
C GLY A 252 6.70 30.48 -21.67
N GLN A 253 6.64 30.69 -22.99
CA GLN A 253 5.41 30.61 -23.76
C GLN A 253 5.08 29.13 -23.99
N THR A 254 3.81 28.78 -23.88
CA THR A 254 3.38 27.39 -24.05
C THR A 254 2.46 27.23 -25.24
N GLN A 255 2.91 26.50 -26.24
CA GLN A 255 2.07 26.02 -27.35
C GLN A 255 1.35 24.76 -26.92
N ARG A 256 0.02 24.71 -27.11
CA ARG A 256 -0.82 23.55 -26.83
C ARG A 256 -1.35 22.95 -28.14
N MET A 257 -1.34 21.62 -28.19
CA MET A 257 -1.92 20.81 -29.27
C MET A 257 -2.83 19.75 -28.65
N ASP A 258 -4.09 19.76 -29.02
CA ASP A 258 -5.11 18.88 -28.49
C ASP A 258 -5.38 17.69 -29.42
N THR A 259 -6.02 16.63 -28.90
CA THR A 259 -6.60 15.57 -29.74
C THR A 259 -7.74 16.14 -30.58
N ASP A 260 -7.71 15.82 -31.88
CA ASP A 260 -8.67 16.20 -32.89
C ASP A 260 -8.69 15.19 -34.03
N GLU A 261 -9.47 15.44 -35.07
CA GLU A 261 -9.61 14.58 -36.25
C GLU A 261 -8.37 14.55 -37.16
N SER A 262 -7.31 15.30 -36.87
CA SER A 262 -6.04 15.23 -37.59
C SER A 262 -5.15 14.05 -37.18
N TRP A 263 -5.53 13.32 -36.14
CA TRP A 263 -4.89 12.06 -35.79
C TRP A 263 -5.27 10.95 -36.76
N GLN A 264 -4.35 10.01 -36.93
CA GLN A 264 -4.58 8.82 -37.73
C GLN A 264 -4.43 7.59 -36.86
N TRP A 265 -5.13 6.50 -37.17
CA TRP A 265 -4.98 5.23 -36.49
C TRP A 265 -4.74 4.08 -37.48
N LYS A 266 -4.15 2.99 -36.98
CA LYS A 266 -3.92 1.74 -37.67
C LYS A 266 -4.03 0.56 -36.72
N ASN A 267 -4.20 -0.64 -37.24
CA ASN A 267 -4.11 -1.86 -36.46
C ASN A 267 -2.69 -2.09 -35.90
N SER A 268 -2.56 -2.97 -34.93
CA SER A 268 -1.29 -3.39 -34.33
C SER A 268 -1.13 -4.92 -34.40
N PRO A 269 0.10 -5.43 -34.21
CA PRO A 269 0.36 -6.87 -34.07
C PRO A 269 -0.34 -7.52 -32.85
N ILE A 270 -0.86 -6.76 -31.87
CA ILE A 270 -1.64 -7.30 -30.76
C ILE A 270 -3.05 -7.61 -31.26
N THR A 271 -3.34 -8.89 -31.45
CA THR A 271 -4.62 -9.38 -31.99
C THR A 271 -5.64 -9.73 -30.92
N GLU A 272 -5.21 -9.87 -29.67
CA GLU A 272 -6.06 -10.07 -28.52
C GLU A 272 -5.35 -9.52 -27.28
N ASN A 273 -6.07 -8.86 -26.37
CA ASN A 273 -5.57 -8.50 -25.04
C ASN A 273 -6.71 -8.40 -24.04
N GLY A 274 -6.39 -8.61 -22.76
CA GLY A 274 -7.33 -8.48 -21.65
C GLY A 274 -6.65 -8.85 -20.33
N LEU A 275 -7.09 -8.22 -19.24
CA LEU A 275 -6.48 -8.42 -17.92
C LEU A 275 -6.53 -9.88 -17.47
N TYR A 276 -7.63 -10.58 -17.77
CA TYR A 276 -7.82 -11.99 -17.36
C TYR A 276 -7.45 -12.97 -18.49
N LEU A 277 -7.50 -12.52 -19.73
CA LEU A 277 -7.24 -13.36 -20.90
C LEU A 277 -5.74 -13.59 -21.12
N GLY A 278 -4.97 -12.52 -21.01
CA GLY A 278 -3.59 -12.42 -21.47
C GLY A 278 -3.52 -11.64 -22.79
N GLU A 279 -2.41 -11.76 -23.51
CA GLU A 279 -2.16 -11.04 -24.75
C GLU A 279 -1.73 -11.99 -25.87
N LYS A 280 -2.20 -11.76 -27.10
CA LYS A 280 -1.75 -12.45 -28.29
C LYS A 280 -1.11 -11.45 -29.25
N TYR A 281 0.17 -11.67 -29.55
CA TYR A 281 0.97 -10.85 -30.44
C TYR A 281 1.44 -11.68 -31.64
N ASP A 282 1.16 -11.23 -32.88
CA ASP A 282 1.66 -11.85 -34.10
C ASP A 282 2.71 -10.94 -34.72
N ALA A 283 3.99 -11.28 -34.57
CA ALA A 283 5.13 -10.48 -35.02
C ALA A 283 5.26 -10.42 -36.56
N ARG A 284 4.55 -11.26 -37.28
CA ARG A 284 4.52 -11.27 -38.76
C ARG A 284 3.64 -10.14 -39.30
N LEU A 285 2.69 -9.62 -38.53
CA LEU A 285 1.74 -8.61 -38.95
C LEU A 285 2.40 -7.22 -39.01
N GLN A 286 2.28 -6.57 -40.14
CA GLN A 286 2.75 -5.22 -40.38
C GLN A 286 1.61 -4.41 -40.98
N PHE A 287 1.23 -3.32 -40.31
CA PHE A 287 0.15 -2.44 -40.73
C PHE A 287 0.71 -1.08 -41.14
N THR A 288 0.57 -0.73 -42.39
CA THR A 288 1.00 0.56 -42.97
C THR A 288 -0.18 1.47 -43.34
N GLU A 289 -1.36 0.88 -43.56
CA GLU A 289 -2.58 1.60 -43.88
C GLU A 289 -3.08 2.33 -42.64
N THR A 290 -3.36 3.63 -42.77
CA THR A 290 -3.88 4.46 -41.70
C THR A 290 -5.27 4.99 -42.03
N HIS A 291 -6.10 5.17 -41.03
CA HIS A 291 -7.44 5.69 -41.08
C HIS A 291 -7.57 6.94 -40.22
N PRO A 292 -8.46 7.90 -40.59
CA PRO A 292 -8.68 9.09 -39.73
C PRO A 292 -9.29 8.70 -38.39
N ALA A 293 -8.85 9.32 -37.34
CA ALA A 293 -9.50 9.25 -36.02
C ALA A 293 -10.82 10.03 -36.07
N ILE A 294 -11.79 9.60 -35.29
CA ILE A 294 -13.13 10.20 -35.23
C ILE A 294 -13.36 10.77 -33.84
N LYS A 295 -14.00 11.92 -33.75
CA LYS A 295 -14.48 12.48 -32.47
C LYS A 295 -15.62 11.62 -31.91
N THR A 296 -15.51 11.26 -30.64
CA THR A 296 -16.46 10.35 -29.99
C THR A 296 -17.06 10.91 -28.71
N ASN A 297 -17.57 12.11 -28.79
CA ASN A 297 -18.17 12.77 -27.61
C ASN A 297 -19.44 12.06 -27.08
N GLU A 298 -20.13 11.28 -27.91
CA GLU A 298 -21.33 10.53 -27.53
C GLU A 298 -21.01 9.36 -26.59
N HIS A 299 -19.83 8.75 -26.74
CA HIS A 299 -19.37 7.63 -25.94
C HIS A 299 -18.37 8.07 -24.86
N ALA A 300 -18.10 9.37 -24.78
CA ALA A 300 -17.16 9.94 -23.83
C ALA A 300 -17.60 9.65 -22.40
N PRO A 301 -16.68 9.30 -21.52
CA PRO A 301 -16.98 9.12 -20.10
C PRO A 301 -17.49 10.43 -19.49
N LYS A 302 -18.50 10.33 -18.64
CA LYS A 302 -19.14 11.49 -17.97
C LYS A 302 -18.44 11.90 -16.68
N GLY A 303 -17.50 11.09 -16.21
CA GLY A 303 -16.75 11.34 -14.98
C GLY A 303 -15.90 12.60 -15.05
N ILE A 304 -15.63 13.18 -13.90
CA ILE A 304 -14.78 14.36 -13.75
C ILE A 304 -13.34 13.96 -14.08
N LEU A 305 -12.66 14.75 -14.92
CA LEU A 305 -11.24 14.56 -15.25
C LEU A 305 -10.37 15.02 -14.07
N LEU A 306 -9.54 14.11 -13.56
CA LEU A 306 -8.64 14.35 -12.45
C LEU A 306 -7.21 13.90 -12.78
N PRO A 307 -6.18 14.59 -12.29
CA PRO A 307 -4.80 14.13 -12.44
C PRO A 307 -4.59 12.82 -11.68
N ASN A 308 -3.86 11.88 -12.28
CA ASN A 308 -3.44 10.68 -11.58
C ASN A 308 -2.23 10.98 -10.69
N GLU A 309 -2.46 11.03 -9.39
CA GLU A 309 -1.39 11.21 -8.40
C GLU A 309 -0.91 9.87 -7.80
N MET A 310 -1.45 8.73 -8.22
CA MET A 310 -1.03 7.42 -7.74
C MET A 310 0.43 7.13 -8.14
N PRO A 311 1.21 6.41 -7.31
CA PRO A 311 2.52 5.92 -7.73
C PRO A 311 2.42 5.01 -8.97
N PRO A 312 3.32 5.16 -9.96
CA PRO A 312 3.26 4.36 -11.18
C PRO A 312 3.51 2.87 -10.90
N ILE A 313 2.91 2.00 -11.69
CA ILE A 313 3.21 0.56 -11.66
C ILE A 313 4.52 0.34 -12.40
N ARG A 314 5.48 -0.30 -11.76
CA ARG A 314 6.83 -0.53 -12.29
C ARG A 314 7.24 -1.98 -12.19
N VAL A 315 8.28 -2.34 -12.94
CA VAL A 315 9.03 -3.58 -12.71
C VAL A 315 9.85 -3.41 -11.44
N MET A 316 9.40 -4.04 -10.36
CA MET A 316 10.08 -3.99 -9.07
C MET A 316 11.28 -4.94 -9.02
N LYS A 317 11.20 -6.05 -9.77
CA LYS A 317 12.26 -7.06 -9.83
C LYS A 317 12.16 -7.88 -11.12
N GLU A 318 13.31 -8.18 -11.72
CA GLU A 318 13.45 -9.19 -12.77
C GLU A 318 13.90 -10.50 -12.13
N ILE A 319 13.20 -11.60 -12.42
CA ILE A 319 13.39 -12.89 -11.76
C ILE A 319 13.65 -13.95 -12.83
N GLN A 320 14.80 -14.63 -12.73
CA GLN A 320 15.10 -15.80 -13.55
C GLN A 320 14.43 -17.03 -12.93
N PRO A 321 14.11 -18.08 -13.71
CA PRO A 321 13.60 -19.33 -13.17
C PRO A 321 14.54 -19.89 -12.10
N PHE A 322 13.97 -20.29 -10.96
CA PHE A 322 14.67 -21.00 -9.90
C PHE A 322 14.95 -22.46 -10.30
N SER A 323 13.98 -23.06 -10.99
CA SER A 323 14.10 -24.39 -11.57
C SER A 323 13.20 -24.55 -12.80
N GLN A 324 13.45 -25.58 -13.59
CA GLN A 324 12.63 -25.93 -14.76
C GLN A 324 12.65 -27.44 -14.99
N TRP A 325 11.61 -27.95 -15.63
CA TRP A 325 11.52 -29.36 -16.06
C TRP A 325 10.61 -29.51 -17.26
N ASP A 326 10.89 -30.53 -18.08
CA ASP A 326 10.10 -30.80 -19.27
C ASP A 326 8.90 -31.70 -18.94
N ILE A 327 7.79 -31.40 -19.58
CA ILE A 327 6.57 -32.21 -19.59
C ILE A 327 6.10 -32.36 -21.06
N PRO A 328 5.17 -33.26 -21.38
CA PRO A 328 4.65 -33.37 -22.73
C PRO A 328 4.12 -32.01 -23.24
N GLY A 329 4.68 -31.54 -24.38
CA GLY A 329 4.30 -30.29 -25.04
C GLY A 329 5.17 -29.07 -24.72
N GLY A 330 6.03 -29.10 -23.69
CA GLY A 330 6.87 -27.96 -23.36
C GLY A 330 7.59 -28.06 -22.03
N THR A 331 7.98 -26.92 -21.49
CA THR A 331 8.77 -26.79 -20.25
C THR A 331 8.02 -25.99 -19.20
N VAL A 332 7.99 -26.49 -17.97
CA VAL A 332 7.49 -25.75 -16.80
C VAL A 332 8.66 -25.01 -16.15
N TYR A 333 8.47 -23.73 -15.88
CA TYR A 333 9.41 -22.85 -15.19
C TYR A 333 8.86 -22.49 -13.81
N ASP A 334 9.61 -22.76 -12.73
CA ASP A 334 9.32 -22.31 -11.36
C ASP A 334 10.15 -21.05 -11.05
N PHE A 335 9.50 -19.94 -10.75
CA PHE A 335 10.17 -18.68 -10.35
C PHE A 335 10.44 -18.57 -8.85
N GLY A 336 10.15 -19.65 -8.09
CA GLY A 336 10.46 -19.76 -6.68
C GLY A 336 9.49 -19.06 -5.73
N ASN A 337 8.84 -17.97 -6.15
CA ASN A 337 7.85 -17.25 -5.35
C ASN A 337 6.59 -16.96 -6.16
N ASN A 338 5.45 -17.00 -5.50
CA ASN A 338 4.21 -16.51 -6.07
C ASN A 338 4.26 -14.98 -6.15
N MET A 339 3.84 -14.42 -7.29
CA MET A 339 3.94 -12.98 -7.58
C MET A 339 2.84 -12.53 -8.56
N GLN A 340 2.70 -11.23 -8.71
CA GLN A 340 2.01 -10.65 -9.87
C GLN A 340 3.00 -10.10 -10.88
N GLY A 341 2.69 -10.19 -12.16
CA GLY A 341 3.57 -9.65 -13.19
C GLY A 341 3.29 -10.19 -14.58
N ILE A 342 4.31 -10.08 -15.43
CA ILE A 342 4.33 -10.56 -16.80
C ILE A 342 5.63 -11.32 -17.06
N CYS A 343 5.67 -12.08 -18.16
CA CYS A 343 6.89 -12.71 -18.61
C CYS A 343 7.45 -12.01 -19.86
N ARG A 344 8.76 -11.75 -19.83
CA ARG A 344 9.54 -11.38 -21.03
C ARG A 344 10.23 -12.62 -21.57
N ILE A 345 10.11 -12.85 -22.87
CA ILE A 345 10.84 -13.90 -23.57
C ILE A 345 11.84 -13.33 -24.58
N GLU A 346 12.94 -14.04 -24.74
CA GLU A 346 13.93 -13.87 -25.80
C GLU A 346 13.95 -15.21 -26.56
N VAL A 347 13.62 -15.22 -27.86
CA VAL A 347 13.41 -16.45 -28.63
C VAL A 347 14.00 -16.34 -30.02
N SER A 348 14.63 -17.40 -30.49
CA SER A 348 14.99 -17.61 -31.90
C SER A 348 14.28 -18.88 -32.40
N ALA A 349 13.44 -18.72 -33.40
CA ALA A 349 12.58 -19.80 -33.91
C ALA A 349 12.19 -19.53 -35.37
N PRO A 350 11.75 -20.54 -36.12
CA PRO A 350 11.21 -20.35 -37.47
C PRO A 350 9.99 -19.43 -37.49
N GLU A 351 9.76 -18.78 -38.66
CA GLU A 351 8.54 -17.98 -38.89
C GLU A 351 7.27 -18.78 -38.62
N GLY A 352 6.32 -18.16 -37.95
CA GLY A 352 5.06 -18.76 -37.57
C GLY A 352 5.12 -19.70 -36.35
N CYS A 353 6.29 -19.90 -35.74
CA CYS A 353 6.37 -20.62 -34.48
C CYS A 353 5.53 -19.91 -33.40
N ILE A 354 4.61 -20.66 -32.81
CA ILE A 354 3.73 -20.17 -31.75
C ILE A 354 4.36 -20.52 -30.38
N ILE A 355 4.67 -19.49 -29.60
CA ILE A 355 5.06 -19.61 -28.20
C ILE A 355 3.85 -19.29 -27.34
N SER A 356 3.51 -20.19 -26.41
CA SER A 356 2.35 -20.05 -25.53
C SER A 356 2.81 -20.15 -24.10
N LEU A 357 2.52 -19.14 -23.29
CA LEU A 357 2.87 -19.04 -21.87
C LEU A 357 1.60 -19.14 -21.02
N GLN A 358 1.39 -20.27 -20.38
CA GLN A 358 0.30 -20.46 -19.43
C GLN A 358 0.80 -20.20 -18.01
N HIS A 359 0.11 -19.35 -17.24
CA HIS A 359 0.49 -18.94 -15.90
C HIS A 359 -0.36 -19.65 -14.84
N SER A 360 0.26 -20.02 -13.71
CA SER A 360 -0.45 -20.57 -12.55
C SER A 360 0.33 -20.37 -11.23
N GLU A 361 -0.41 -20.34 -10.13
CA GLU A 361 0.15 -20.33 -8.78
C GLU A 361 0.58 -21.72 -8.30
N MET A 362 0.04 -22.77 -8.88
CA MET A 362 0.16 -24.15 -8.42
C MET A 362 0.57 -25.12 -9.51
N ILE A 363 1.11 -26.26 -9.07
CA ILE A 363 1.35 -27.45 -9.90
C ILE A 363 0.62 -28.65 -9.30
N THR A 364 0.32 -29.63 -10.15
CA THR A 364 -0.17 -30.96 -9.72
C THR A 364 0.97 -31.79 -9.12
N PRO A 365 0.68 -32.90 -8.42
CA PRO A 365 1.73 -33.81 -7.97
C PRO A 365 2.61 -34.38 -9.09
N GLU A 366 2.07 -34.45 -10.31
CA GLU A 366 2.77 -34.93 -11.51
C GLU A 366 3.68 -33.83 -12.12
N GLY A 367 3.69 -32.61 -11.57
CA GLY A 367 4.51 -31.50 -12.03
C GLY A 367 3.95 -30.75 -13.22
N THR A 368 2.67 -30.89 -13.54
CA THR A 368 1.95 -30.08 -14.53
C THR A 368 1.30 -28.86 -13.85
N LEU A 369 0.90 -27.83 -14.62
CA LEU A 369 0.20 -26.70 -14.03
C LEU A 369 -1.19 -27.10 -13.50
N ASP A 370 -1.49 -26.65 -12.29
CA ASP A 370 -2.83 -26.69 -11.74
C ASP A 370 -3.45 -25.27 -11.87
N THR A 371 -4.31 -25.07 -12.85
CA THR A 371 -4.95 -23.79 -13.12
C THR A 371 -6.26 -23.58 -12.34
N PHE A 372 -6.53 -24.40 -11.33
CA PHE A 372 -7.75 -24.31 -10.53
C PHE A 372 -7.95 -22.92 -9.89
N THR A 373 -6.87 -22.28 -9.40
CA THR A 373 -6.92 -20.95 -8.80
C THR A 373 -7.24 -19.84 -9.81
N ASN A 374 -7.02 -20.07 -11.10
CA ASN A 374 -7.29 -19.09 -12.16
C ASN A 374 -8.79 -18.89 -12.38
N ARG A 375 -9.66 -19.85 -12.00
CA ARG A 375 -11.09 -19.84 -12.30
C ARG A 375 -11.32 -19.67 -13.81
N ARG A 376 -12.00 -18.59 -14.25
CA ARG A 376 -12.26 -18.28 -15.66
C ARG A 376 -11.18 -17.41 -16.30
N ALA A 377 -10.18 -16.94 -15.54
CA ALA A 377 -9.06 -16.23 -16.12
C ALA A 377 -8.21 -17.21 -16.95
N ARG A 378 -8.10 -16.96 -18.24
CA ARG A 378 -7.28 -17.80 -19.13
C ARG A 378 -5.80 -17.70 -18.78
N ALA A 379 -5.34 -16.51 -18.39
CA ALA A 379 -3.96 -16.21 -17.96
C ALA A 379 -2.90 -16.78 -18.91
N LYS A 380 -3.06 -16.52 -20.20
CA LYS A 380 -2.26 -17.13 -21.27
C LYS A 380 -1.79 -16.09 -22.28
N ASP A 381 -0.47 -15.91 -22.41
CA ASP A 381 0.14 -15.07 -23.42
C ASP A 381 0.60 -15.90 -24.61
N ILE A 382 0.44 -15.37 -25.83
CA ILE A 382 0.77 -16.04 -27.08
C ILE A 382 1.62 -15.10 -27.93
N TYR A 383 2.80 -15.57 -28.33
CA TYR A 383 3.67 -14.89 -29.27
C TYR A 383 3.86 -15.73 -30.54
N ILE A 384 3.65 -15.15 -31.73
CA ILE A 384 3.89 -15.79 -33.01
C ILE A 384 5.13 -15.15 -33.61
N CYS A 385 6.20 -15.96 -33.76
CA CYS A 385 7.50 -15.52 -34.21
C CYS A 385 7.49 -15.06 -35.67
N ARG A 386 8.26 -14.03 -35.97
CA ARG A 386 8.51 -13.54 -37.33
C ARG A 386 9.59 -14.35 -38.07
N GLY A 387 10.50 -15.00 -37.34
CA GLY A 387 11.56 -15.82 -37.89
C GLY A 387 12.82 -15.04 -38.25
N GLU A 388 13.03 -13.85 -37.67
CA GLU A 388 14.15 -12.98 -38.01
C GLU A 388 15.19 -12.92 -36.86
N GLY A 389 15.85 -14.03 -36.59
CA GLY A 389 16.90 -14.11 -35.55
C GLY A 389 16.35 -14.07 -34.12
N LEU A 390 17.03 -13.37 -33.23
CA LEU A 390 16.59 -13.23 -31.81
C LEU A 390 15.50 -12.19 -31.72
N GLU A 391 14.33 -12.63 -31.29
CA GLU A 391 13.14 -11.80 -31.05
C GLU A 391 12.90 -11.64 -29.55
N THR A 392 12.38 -10.47 -29.12
CA THR A 392 12.02 -10.19 -27.72
C THR A 392 10.56 -9.81 -27.65
N TYR A 393 9.83 -10.43 -26.74
CA TYR A 393 8.43 -10.12 -26.48
C TYR A 393 8.13 -10.04 -25.00
N GLN A 394 7.31 -9.08 -24.61
CA GLN A 394 6.60 -8.99 -23.35
C GLN A 394 5.23 -8.37 -23.56
N PRO A 395 4.17 -8.83 -22.86
CA PRO A 395 2.83 -8.24 -23.01
C PRO A 395 2.78 -6.82 -22.47
N LEU A 396 1.88 -5.99 -23.04
CA LEU A 396 1.69 -4.58 -22.68
C LEU A 396 0.45 -4.36 -21.81
N PHE A 397 -0.66 -5.07 -22.09
CA PHE A 397 -1.99 -4.73 -21.58
C PHE A 397 -2.63 -5.81 -20.73
N THR A 398 -1.79 -6.60 -20.07
CA THR A 398 -2.21 -7.65 -19.13
C THR A 398 -1.20 -7.81 -18.00
N TYR A 399 -1.59 -8.55 -16.98
CA TYR A 399 -0.71 -9.11 -15.94
C TYR A 399 -1.33 -10.38 -15.36
N HIS A 400 -0.52 -11.20 -14.72
CA HIS A 400 -0.92 -12.48 -14.15
C HIS A 400 -0.42 -12.63 -12.73
N GLY A 401 -1.15 -13.42 -11.92
CA GLY A 401 -0.64 -13.97 -10.67
C GLY A 401 -0.07 -15.36 -10.95
N PHE A 402 1.20 -15.61 -10.57
CA PHE A 402 1.84 -16.88 -10.85
C PHE A 402 3.10 -17.11 -10.01
N ARG A 403 3.43 -18.37 -9.84
CA ARG A 403 4.74 -18.87 -9.49
C ARG A 403 5.33 -19.71 -10.63
N TYR A 404 4.44 -20.40 -11.36
CA TYR A 404 4.80 -21.35 -12.41
C TYR A 404 4.30 -20.86 -13.77
N VAL A 405 5.13 -21.10 -14.81
CA VAL A 405 4.76 -20.84 -16.21
C VAL A 405 5.07 -22.07 -17.04
N PHE A 406 4.09 -22.55 -17.77
CA PHE A 406 4.26 -23.57 -18.78
C PHE A 406 4.46 -22.90 -20.15
N ALA A 407 5.63 -23.06 -20.73
CA ALA A 407 5.95 -22.59 -22.05
C ALA A 407 5.85 -23.75 -23.06
N GLU A 408 4.90 -23.62 -23.98
CA GLU A 408 4.66 -24.53 -25.10
C GLU A 408 5.11 -23.87 -26.39
N HIS A 409 5.63 -24.65 -27.36
CA HIS A 409 6.03 -24.16 -28.65
C HIS A 409 5.61 -25.11 -29.78
N SER A 410 5.14 -24.55 -30.90
CA SER A 410 4.61 -25.33 -32.03
C SER A 410 5.66 -25.91 -32.99
N LEU A 411 6.87 -25.32 -32.95
CA LEU A 411 8.03 -25.71 -33.80
C LEU A 411 9.28 -25.76 -32.92
N PRO A 412 10.34 -26.50 -33.30
CA PRO A 412 11.62 -26.47 -32.58
C PRO A 412 12.18 -25.05 -32.45
N LEU A 413 12.77 -24.75 -31.27
CA LEU A 413 13.41 -23.48 -30.98
C LEU A 413 14.94 -23.58 -31.15
N ASP A 414 15.58 -22.57 -31.74
CA ASP A 414 17.03 -22.44 -31.72
C ASP A 414 17.55 -21.97 -30.36
N SER A 415 16.79 -21.04 -29.71
CA SER A 415 17.06 -20.59 -28.37
C SER A 415 15.77 -20.04 -27.71
N PHE A 416 15.72 -20.18 -26.40
CA PHE A 416 14.60 -19.63 -25.58
C PHE A 416 15.09 -19.24 -24.20
N LYS A 417 14.70 -18.05 -23.79
CA LYS A 417 14.91 -17.55 -22.41
C LYS A 417 13.65 -16.86 -21.92
N ILE A 418 13.29 -17.09 -20.67
CA ILE A 418 12.15 -16.47 -20.01
C ILE A 418 12.60 -15.75 -18.74
N THR A 419 12.03 -14.56 -18.51
CA THR A 419 12.28 -13.75 -17.32
C THR A 419 10.95 -13.24 -16.80
N ALA A 420 10.62 -13.52 -15.55
CA ALA A 420 9.46 -12.92 -14.91
C ALA A 420 9.77 -11.49 -14.47
N LEU A 421 8.85 -10.58 -14.77
CA LEU A 421 8.88 -9.18 -14.38
C LEU A 421 7.83 -8.96 -13.29
N PHE A 422 8.28 -8.85 -12.05
CA PHE A 422 7.38 -8.57 -10.93
C PHE A 422 6.91 -7.11 -11.00
N LEU A 423 5.61 -6.92 -11.21
CA LEU A 423 4.98 -5.60 -11.31
C LEU A 423 4.31 -5.23 -9.99
N SER A 424 4.43 -3.97 -9.57
CA SER A 424 3.67 -3.40 -8.45
C SER A 424 3.67 -1.87 -8.54
N ALA A 425 2.72 -1.21 -7.87
CA ALA A 425 2.81 0.22 -7.66
C ALA A 425 4.08 0.56 -6.88
N ASP A 426 4.82 1.59 -7.32
CA ASP A 426 6.09 2.02 -6.73
C ASP A 426 5.86 2.86 -5.47
N VAL A 427 5.31 2.21 -4.44
CA VAL A 427 4.98 2.85 -3.16
C VAL A 427 6.18 3.05 -2.23
N GLY A 428 7.37 2.58 -2.61
CA GLY A 428 8.58 2.67 -1.79
C GLY A 428 8.49 1.86 -0.49
N GLU A 429 9.58 1.20 -0.12
CA GLU A 429 9.70 0.51 1.16
C GLU A 429 10.06 1.51 2.26
N LYS A 430 9.44 1.38 3.43
CA LYS A 430 9.73 2.26 4.56
C LYS A 430 10.04 1.56 5.88
N ALA A 431 9.91 0.23 5.94
CA ALA A 431 10.15 -0.52 7.16
C ALA A 431 11.20 -1.62 6.98
N PHE A 432 11.77 -2.00 8.12
CA PHE A 432 12.53 -3.21 8.33
C PHE A 432 12.03 -3.84 9.63
N PHE A 433 11.82 -5.15 9.63
CA PHE A 433 11.45 -5.94 10.80
C PHE A 433 12.30 -7.21 10.86
N HIS A 434 12.76 -7.58 12.03
CA HIS A 434 13.44 -8.84 12.27
C HIS A 434 13.35 -9.24 13.74
N CYS A 435 13.24 -10.55 14.01
CA CYS A 435 13.33 -11.09 15.36
C CYS A 435 14.08 -12.43 15.38
N SER A 436 14.37 -12.95 16.58
CA SER A 436 15.03 -14.23 16.74
C SER A 436 14.17 -15.44 16.40
N GLU A 437 12.88 -15.26 16.11
CA GLU A 437 11.95 -16.34 15.83
C GLU A 437 11.74 -16.52 14.31
N PRO A 438 12.24 -17.62 13.71
CA PRO A 438 12.19 -17.80 12.26
C PRO A 438 10.79 -17.80 11.65
N ILE A 439 9.80 -18.38 12.35
CA ILE A 439 8.42 -18.44 11.85
C ILE A 439 7.80 -17.04 11.78
N VAL A 440 8.07 -16.16 12.72
CA VAL A 440 7.59 -14.77 12.72
C VAL A 440 8.20 -14.00 11.55
N ASN A 441 9.52 -14.13 11.32
CA ASN A 441 10.18 -13.54 10.14
C ASN A 441 9.59 -14.08 8.82
N ARG A 442 9.18 -15.36 8.81
CA ARG A 442 8.53 -15.93 7.63
C ARG A 442 7.14 -15.36 7.41
N ILE A 443 6.33 -15.19 8.46
CA ILE A 443 5.01 -14.53 8.40
C ILE A 443 5.16 -13.10 7.87
N HIS A 444 6.13 -12.34 8.37
CA HIS A 444 6.46 -11.00 7.85
C HIS A 444 6.75 -11.04 6.34
N SER A 445 7.61 -11.95 5.88
CA SER A 445 7.94 -12.10 4.46
C SER A 445 6.73 -12.49 3.60
N LEU A 446 5.88 -13.43 4.06
CA LEU A 446 4.66 -13.83 3.36
C LEU A 446 3.67 -12.67 3.24
N SER A 447 3.49 -11.91 4.34
CA SER A 447 2.58 -10.77 4.40
C SER A 447 3.01 -9.65 3.46
N THR A 448 4.27 -9.23 3.52
CA THR A 448 4.80 -8.16 2.66
C THR A 448 4.79 -8.55 1.18
N THR A 449 5.05 -9.83 0.86
CA THR A 449 4.94 -10.36 -0.51
C THR A 449 3.50 -10.28 -1.02
N SER A 450 2.51 -10.73 -0.21
CA SER A 450 1.10 -10.71 -0.61
C SER A 450 0.56 -9.30 -0.74
N ILE A 451 0.90 -8.39 0.19
CA ILE A 451 0.51 -6.99 0.08
C ILE A 451 1.05 -6.41 -1.24
N ARG A 452 2.35 -6.53 -1.49
CA ARG A 452 2.98 -5.96 -2.69
C ARG A 452 2.44 -6.57 -3.99
N SER A 453 2.10 -7.85 -3.98
CA SER A 453 1.49 -8.53 -5.13
C SER A 453 0.04 -8.12 -5.41
N ASN A 454 -0.58 -7.33 -4.54
CA ASN A 454 -1.95 -6.86 -4.69
C ASN A 454 -2.05 -5.33 -4.81
N LEU A 455 -0.92 -4.65 -5.06
CA LEU A 455 -0.86 -3.21 -5.32
C LEU A 455 -0.67 -2.94 -6.82
N VAL A 456 -1.78 -2.93 -7.57
CA VAL A 456 -1.82 -2.48 -8.98
C VAL A 456 -2.40 -1.06 -9.02
N SER A 457 -3.48 -0.81 -9.70
CA SER A 457 -4.12 0.51 -9.68
C SER A 457 -5.14 0.70 -8.54
N ILE A 458 -5.49 -0.38 -7.87
CA ILE A 458 -6.34 -0.49 -6.68
C ILE A 458 -5.80 -1.60 -5.80
N PRO A 459 -6.13 -1.64 -4.49
CA PRO A 459 -5.91 -2.82 -3.67
C PRO A 459 -6.75 -3.96 -4.23
N THR A 460 -6.12 -4.99 -4.80
CA THR A 460 -6.83 -6.17 -5.31
C THR A 460 -6.92 -7.25 -4.23
N ASP A 461 -7.93 -8.11 -4.33
CA ASP A 461 -8.07 -9.30 -3.51
C ASP A 461 -6.96 -10.31 -3.80
N CYS A 462 -6.71 -10.56 -5.08
CA CYS A 462 -5.74 -11.51 -5.58
C CYS A 462 -5.29 -11.16 -7.02
N PRO A 463 -4.12 -11.65 -7.50
CA PRO A 463 -3.61 -11.27 -8.82
C PRO A 463 -3.92 -12.27 -9.95
N MET A 464 -4.48 -13.48 -9.68
CA MET A 464 -4.51 -14.53 -10.70
C MET A 464 -5.87 -14.82 -11.33
N ARG A 465 -6.97 -14.76 -10.55
CA ARG A 465 -8.30 -15.16 -11.05
C ARG A 465 -9.06 -14.01 -11.71
N ASP A 466 -10.25 -14.29 -12.23
CA ASP A 466 -11.16 -13.35 -12.90
C ASP A 466 -11.89 -12.40 -11.92
N GLU A 467 -11.27 -12.02 -10.84
CA GLU A 467 -11.74 -11.06 -9.82
C GLU A 467 -10.88 -9.80 -9.84
N ARG A 468 -9.72 -9.80 -9.21
CA ARG A 468 -8.75 -8.70 -9.21
C ARG A 468 -9.43 -7.34 -9.01
N THR A 469 -10.37 -7.32 -8.08
CA THR A 469 -11.17 -6.13 -7.80
C THR A 469 -10.82 -5.57 -6.43
N ALA A 470 -11.22 -4.34 -6.24
CA ALA A 470 -11.14 -3.71 -4.96
C ALA A 470 -12.21 -4.28 -4.03
N CYS A 471 -11.82 -5.25 -3.26
CA CYS A 471 -12.64 -5.73 -2.16
C CYS A 471 -12.33 -4.88 -0.93
N LEU A 472 -13.26 -4.01 -0.53
CA LEU A 472 -13.08 -3.06 0.58
C LEU A 472 -12.71 -3.76 1.89
N MET A 473 -13.38 -4.84 2.23
CA MET A 473 -13.09 -5.61 3.44
C MET A 473 -11.68 -6.22 3.40
N ASP A 474 -11.26 -6.77 2.26
CA ASP A 474 -9.91 -7.33 2.13
C ASP A 474 -8.84 -6.29 2.37
N SER A 475 -9.02 -5.06 1.82
CA SER A 475 -8.06 -3.98 2.05
C SER A 475 -8.03 -3.52 3.50
N GLN A 476 -9.19 -3.42 4.15
CA GLN A 476 -9.30 -3.07 5.57
C GLN A 476 -8.47 -3.98 6.48
N MET A 477 -8.42 -5.27 6.15
CA MET A 477 -7.71 -6.25 6.95
C MET A 477 -6.21 -6.01 7.01
N TYR A 478 -5.60 -5.33 6.01
CA TYR A 478 -4.16 -5.14 5.93
C TYR A 478 -3.68 -3.71 5.69
N GLU A 479 -4.55 -2.70 5.70
CA GLU A 479 -4.17 -1.30 5.44
C GLU A 479 -3.07 -0.78 6.34
N ASP A 480 -3.19 -1.02 7.64
CA ASP A 480 -2.17 -0.63 8.62
C ASP A 480 -0.86 -1.40 8.41
N ALA A 481 -0.92 -2.70 8.09
CA ALA A 481 0.25 -3.49 7.71
C ALA A 481 0.95 -2.89 6.48
N ALA A 482 0.18 -2.50 5.47
CA ALA A 482 0.71 -1.82 4.30
C ALA A 482 1.32 -0.46 4.65
N MET A 483 0.67 0.33 5.54
CA MET A 483 1.18 1.64 5.97
C MET A 483 2.42 1.54 6.87
N TYR A 484 2.62 0.45 7.62
CA TYR A 484 3.89 0.22 8.31
C TYR A 484 5.01 -0.07 7.32
N ASN A 485 4.78 -0.91 6.33
CA ASN A 485 5.82 -1.43 5.44
C ASN A 485 6.13 -0.54 4.23
N PHE A 486 5.12 0.21 3.72
CA PHE A 486 5.20 0.95 2.47
C PHE A 486 4.71 2.39 2.61
N ASN A 487 5.15 3.28 1.71
CA ASN A 487 4.63 4.64 1.63
C ASN A 487 3.31 4.66 0.84
N MET A 488 2.21 4.45 1.53
CA MET A 488 0.89 4.30 0.94
C MET A 488 0.14 5.62 0.72
N TYR A 489 0.71 6.79 1.07
CA TYR A 489 0.00 8.07 1.08
C TYR A 489 -0.78 8.35 -0.21
N ALA A 490 -0.08 8.48 -1.33
CA ALA A 490 -0.70 8.83 -2.60
C ALA A 490 -1.60 7.71 -3.15
N TYR A 491 -1.24 6.44 -2.89
CA TYR A 491 -2.02 5.27 -3.28
C TYR A 491 -3.36 5.21 -2.54
N TYR A 492 -3.35 5.33 -1.21
CA TYR A 492 -4.57 5.28 -0.41
C TYR A 492 -5.39 6.58 -0.47
N LYS A 493 -4.76 7.72 -0.74
CA LYS A 493 -5.49 8.96 -1.01
C LYS A 493 -6.38 8.82 -2.26
N LYS A 494 -5.83 8.25 -3.34
CA LYS A 494 -6.60 7.91 -4.55
C LYS A 494 -7.70 6.90 -4.23
N TRP A 495 -7.38 5.83 -3.50
CA TRP A 495 -8.35 4.79 -3.14
C TRP A 495 -9.51 5.31 -2.29
N LEU A 496 -9.22 6.16 -1.30
CA LEU A 496 -10.25 6.82 -0.49
C LEU A 496 -11.14 7.72 -1.33
N HIS A 497 -10.55 8.44 -2.29
CA HIS A 497 -11.29 9.28 -3.22
C HIS A 497 -12.22 8.44 -4.13
N ASP A 498 -11.75 7.33 -4.66
CA ASP A 498 -12.54 6.41 -5.50
C ASP A 498 -13.76 5.88 -4.74
N ASN A 499 -13.58 5.49 -3.49
CA ASN A 499 -14.65 4.92 -2.65
C ASN A 499 -15.74 5.91 -2.25
N THR A 500 -15.43 7.18 -2.23
CA THR A 500 -16.36 8.24 -1.81
C THR A 500 -16.95 9.03 -2.97
N ALA A 501 -16.39 8.87 -4.19
CA ALA A 501 -16.83 9.60 -5.36
C ALA A 501 -18.32 9.37 -5.67
N ASN A 502 -19.08 10.46 -5.73
CA ASN A 502 -20.50 10.47 -6.08
C ASN A 502 -21.39 9.53 -5.26
N ARG A 503 -21.03 9.28 -4.01
CA ARG A 503 -21.89 8.61 -3.03
C ARG A 503 -22.38 9.62 -2.01
N GLU A 504 -23.61 9.47 -1.56
CA GLU A 504 -24.17 10.33 -0.50
C GLU A 504 -23.82 9.84 0.91
N ARG A 505 -23.61 8.55 1.05
CA ARG A 505 -23.20 7.85 2.27
C ARG A 505 -22.65 6.47 1.93
N LEU A 506 -21.98 5.84 2.86
CA LEU A 506 -21.72 4.40 2.82
C LEU A 506 -23.04 3.66 3.05
N ALA A 507 -23.28 2.60 2.29
CA ALA A 507 -24.50 1.81 2.35
C ALA A 507 -24.17 0.32 2.13
N GLY A 508 -25.13 -0.56 2.48
CA GLY A 508 -24.95 -2.01 2.39
C GLY A 508 -24.16 -2.57 3.57
N ASN A 509 -23.46 -3.67 3.36
CA ASN A 509 -22.73 -4.37 4.42
C ASN A 509 -21.69 -3.44 5.06
N MET A 510 -21.85 -3.20 6.36
CA MET A 510 -21.02 -2.27 7.12
C MET A 510 -19.59 -2.76 7.26
N ASP A 511 -19.38 -4.05 7.44
CA ASP A 511 -18.06 -4.70 7.49
C ASP A 511 -17.24 -4.50 6.21
N TRP A 512 -17.89 -4.37 5.04
CA TRP A 512 -17.22 -4.05 3.78
C TRP A 512 -17.02 -2.55 3.59
N ASN A 513 -18.09 -1.78 3.70
CA ASN A 513 -18.06 -0.36 3.33
C ASN A 513 -17.48 0.56 4.41
N GLY A 514 -17.50 0.14 5.69
CA GLY A 514 -16.92 0.88 6.80
C GLY A 514 -15.40 1.02 6.73
N ASP A 515 -14.75 0.21 5.90
CA ASP A 515 -13.34 0.36 5.55
C ASP A 515 -12.97 1.79 5.17
N THR A 516 -13.81 2.45 4.40
CA THR A 516 -13.58 3.83 3.96
C THR A 516 -13.37 4.82 5.12
N LEU A 517 -14.11 4.68 6.23
CA LEU A 517 -13.91 5.48 7.44
C LEU A 517 -12.62 5.08 8.17
N MET A 518 -12.36 3.78 8.28
CA MET A 518 -11.15 3.27 8.92
C MET A 518 -9.90 3.71 8.15
N LEU A 519 -9.93 3.67 6.81
CA LEU A 519 -8.86 4.16 5.96
C LEU A 519 -8.59 5.64 6.18
N ALA A 520 -9.65 6.47 6.21
CA ALA A 520 -9.50 7.90 6.48
C ALA A 520 -8.84 8.17 7.85
N TYR A 521 -9.22 7.41 8.88
CA TYR A 521 -8.63 7.50 10.21
C TYR A 521 -7.16 7.07 10.23
N ARG A 522 -6.81 5.99 9.57
CA ARG A 522 -5.42 5.53 9.45
C ARG A 522 -4.57 6.52 8.65
N MET A 523 -5.12 7.09 7.56
CA MET A 523 -4.44 8.15 6.79
C MET A 523 -4.14 9.38 7.68
N TYR A 524 -5.08 9.74 8.56
CA TYR A 524 -4.85 10.78 9.56
C TYR A 524 -3.71 10.42 10.51
N LEU A 525 -3.70 9.22 11.10
CA LEU A 525 -2.67 8.82 12.06
C LEU A 525 -1.27 8.67 11.43
N PHE A 526 -1.18 8.03 10.27
CA PHE A 526 0.12 7.72 9.66
C PHE A 526 0.71 8.89 8.88
N TYR A 527 -0.14 9.74 8.28
CA TYR A 527 0.28 10.77 7.32
C TYR A 527 -0.20 12.18 7.65
N GLY A 528 -1.02 12.36 8.68
CA GLY A 528 -1.60 13.67 9.02
C GLY A 528 -2.63 14.18 8.01
N GLU A 529 -3.28 13.28 7.25
CA GLU A 529 -4.27 13.67 6.23
C GLU A 529 -5.58 14.14 6.88
N THR A 530 -5.62 15.40 7.29
CA THR A 530 -6.76 16.01 7.95
C THR A 530 -7.78 16.61 7.00
N GLU A 531 -7.34 17.14 5.85
CA GLU A 531 -8.23 17.84 4.93
C GLU A 531 -9.24 16.91 4.27
N MET A 532 -8.80 15.73 3.83
CA MET A 532 -9.73 14.74 3.28
C MET A 532 -10.69 14.23 4.35
N ALA A 533 -10.19 13.93 5.55
CA ALA A 533 -11.04 13.53 6.67
C ALA A 533 -12.07 14.62 7.00
N ARG A 534 -11.68 15.90 7.00
CA ARG A 534 -12.59 17.04 7.22
C ARG A 534 -13.66 17.15 6.12
N LYS A 535 -13.26 17.02 4.85
CA LYS A 535 -14.20 17.04 3.71
C LYS A 535 -15.20 15.88 3.77
N LEU A 536 -14.76 14.71 4.18
CA LEU A 536 -15.57 13.50 4.26
C LEU A 536 -16.34 13.36 5.58
N TYR A 537 -16.09 14.22 6.57
CA TYR A 537 -16.76 14.15 7.86
C TYR A 537 -18.30 14.12 7.77
N PRO A 538 -18.97 15.02 6.99
CA PRO A 538 -20.44 14.96 6.84
C PRO A 538 -20.93 13.65 6.19
N PHE A 539 -20.15 13.12 5.26
CA PHE A 539 -20.44 11.85 4.60
C PHE A 539 -20.34 10.67 5.59
N PHE A 540 -19.28 10.62 6.41
CA PHE A 540 -19.14 9.59 7.44
C PHE A 540 -20.19 9.72 8.55
N LYS A 541 -20.49 10.94 9.00
CA LYS A 541 -21.54 11.18 9.97
C LYS A 541 -22.88 10.60 9.51
N LYS A 542 -23.30 10.95 8.30
CA LYS A 542 -24.54 10.42 7.69
C LYS A 542 -24.52 8.88 7.58
N SER A 543 -23.36 8.30 7.31
CA SER A 543 -23.19 6.85 7.20
C SER A 543 -23.39 6.14 8.52
N ILE A 544 -22.72 6.61 9.59
CA ILE A 544 -22.80 6.00 10.92
C ILE A 544 -24.18 6.20 11.55
N GLU A 545 -24.77 7.39 11.39
CA GLU A 545 -26.15 7.66 11.83
C GLU A 545 -27.16 6.71 11.18
N ALA A 546 -27.01 6.46 9.86
CA ALA A 546 -27.86 5.54 9.13
C ALA A 546 -27.68 4.09 9.60
N TRP A 547 -26.43 3.61 9.73
CA TRP A 547 -26.18 2.25 10.21
C TRP A 547 -26.66 2.04 11.65
N PHE A 548 -26.51 3.03 12.52
CA PHE A 548 -27.06 2.93 13.87
C PHE A 548 -28.60 2.87 13.85
N ALA A 549 -29.25 3.68 13.02
CA ALA A 549 -30.71 3.66 12.84
C ALA A 549 -31.22 2.34 12.22
N GLU A 550 -30.43 1.71 11.36
CA GLU A 550 -30.74 0.42 10.72
C GLU A 550 -30.43 -0.78 11.64
N SER A 551 -29.71 -0.59 12.75
CA SER A 551 -29.38 -1.62 13.73
C SER A 551 -30.58 -2.02 14.59
N GLU A 552 -30.59 -3.25 15.10
CA GLU A 552 -31.57 -3.73 16.08
C GLU A 552 -31.17 -3.30 17.49
N ASN A 553 -31.67 -2.13 17.91
CA ASN A 553 -31.34 -1.57 19.23
C ASN A 553 -29.82 -1.43 19.51
N GLY A 554 -29.04 -1.10 18.49
CA GLY A 554 -27.59 -0.97 18.58
C GLY A 554 -26.81 -2.23 18.21
N VAL A 555 -27.48 -3.34 17.89
CA VAL A 555 -26.86 -4.57 17.38
C VAL A 555 -26.95 -4.61 15.87
N TRP A 556 -25.81 -4.78 15.20
CA TRP A 556 -25.77 -4.95 13.74
C TRP A 556 -25.87 -6.42 13.36
N THR A 557 -26.93 -6.77 12.62
CA THR A 557 -27.32 -8.16 12.33
C THR A 557 -26.99 -8.62 10.92
N GLN A 558 -26.42 -7.74 10.06
CA GLN A 558 -26.12 -8.03 8.66
C GLN A 558 -24.61 -8.12 8.43
N GLY A 559 -24.22 -8.63 7.24
CA GLY A 559 -22.82 -8.72 6.81
C GLY A 559 -22.22 -10.10 7.01
N TYR A 560 -20.92 -10.18 6.87
CA TYR A 560 -20.17 -11.43 6.84
C TYR A 560 -19.41 -11.72 8.15
N GLY A 561 -19.05 -10.66 8.91
CA GLY A 561 -18.24 -10.82 10.11
C GLY A 561 -16.81 -11.24 9.81
N ASP A 562 -16.29 -12.25 10.53
CA ASP A 562 -14.98 -12.77 10.23
C ASP A 562 -15.03 -13.74 9.04
N TRP A 563 -14.15 -13.52 8.07
CA TRP A 563 -14.17 -14.15 6.76
C TRP A 563 -13.10 -15.24 6.63
N CYS A 564 -13.40 -16.35 5.94
CA CYS A 564 -12.46 -17.47 5.71
C CYS A 564 -11.97 -18.16 6.98
N LEU A 565 -12.86 -18.49 7.89
CA LEU A 565 -12.54 -19.27 9.08
C LEU A 565 -12.03 -20.67 8.73
N PRO A 566 -11.17 -21.29 9.57
CA PRO A 566 -10.74 -22.67 9.35
C PRO A 566 -11.88 -23.69 9.58
N ASN A 567 -11.71 -24.88 8.99
CA ASN A 567 -12.62 -26.05 9.16
C ASN A 567 -14.07 -25.84 8.72
N GLU A 568 -14.32 -24.94 7.79
CA GLU A 568 -15.67 -24.61 7.36
C GLU A 568 -16.11 -25.39 6.12
N ASN A 569 -17.12 -26.21 6.29
CA ASN A 569 -17.64 -27.10 5.24
C ASN A 569 -18.91 -26.56 4.56
N THR A 570 -19.61 -25.63 5.19
CA THR A 570 -20.82 -24.98 4.65
C THR A 570 -20.56 -23.50 4.38
N TRP A 571 -21.38 -22.92 3.52
CA TRP A 571 -21.29 -21.48 3.24
C TRP A 571 -21.66 -20.65 4.48
N GLU A 572 -22.64 -21.08 5.26
CA GLU A 572 -23.04 -20.40 6.49
C GLU A 572 -21.97 -20.44 7.58
N SER A 573 -21.24 -21.53 7.67
CA SER A 573 -20.18 -21.70 8.66
C SER A 573 -18.88 -21.00 8.25
N PHE A 574 -18.76 -20.61 6.98
CA PHE A 574 -17.64 -19.86 6.45
C PHE A 574 -17.60 -18.40 6.97
N PHE A 575 -18.76 -17.85 7.30
CA PHE A 575 -18.92 -16.54 7.92
C PHE A 575 -19.00 -16.71 9.43
N GLY A 576 -18.05 -16.21 10.16
CA GLY A 576 -17.97 -16.39 11.60
C GLY A 576 -18.44 -15.20 12.40
N CYS A 577 -19.37 -15.45 13.33
CA CYS A 577 -19.72 -14.49 14.38
C CYS A 577 -20.15 -13.11 13.85
N ALA A 578 -20.87 -13.06 12.73
CA ALA A 578 -21.16 -11.80 12.01
C ALA A 578 -21.76 -10.72 12.91
N GLU A 579 -22.79 -11.04 13.70
CA GLU A 579 -23.45 -10.05 14.55
C GLU A 579 -22.51 -9.46 15.61
N SER A 580 -21.74 -10.29 16.32
CA SER A 580 -20.83 -9.81 17.38
C SER A 580 -19.62 -9.08 16.82
N VAL A 581 -19.03 -9.57 15.74
CA VAL A 581 -17.90 -8.91 15.06
C VAL A 581 -18.32 -7.56 14.50
N ASN A 582 -19.43 -7.51 13.76
CA ASN A 582 -19.91 -6.30 13.10
C ASN A 582 -20.42 -5.26 14.10
N THR A 583 -21.07 -5.67 15.19
CA THR A 583 -21.45 -4.76 16.29
C THR A 583 -20.20 -4.16 16.95
N SER A 584 -19.12 -4.94 17.08
CA SER A 584 -17.83 -4.43 17.58
C SER A 584 -17.22 -3.38 16.65
N LEU A 585 -17.34 -3.56 15.32
CA LEU A 585 -16.92 -2.58 14.34
C LEU A 585 -17.76 -1.30 14.41
N LEU A 586 -19.08 -1.40 14.51
CA LEU A 586 -19.94 -0.22 14.62
C LEU A 586 -19.59 0.62 15.84
N HIS A 587 -19.28 -0.02 16.97
CA HIS A 587 -18.75 0.64 18.15
C HIS A 587 -17.43 1.37 17.86
N ALA A 588 -16.48 0.71 17.20
CA ALA A 588 -15.20 1.34 16.85
C ALA A 588 -15.37 2.55 15.92
N TYR A 589 -16.29 2.49 14.96
CA TYR A 589 -16.60 3.61 14.07
C TYR A 589 -17.19 4.82 14.81
N THR A 590 -18.01 4.61 15.84
CA THR A 590 -18.48 5.73 16.68
C THR A 590 -17.33 6.39 17.44
N GLY A 591 -16.36 5.62 17.92
CA GLY A 591 -15.14 6.14 18.54
C GLY A 591 -14.34 7.03 17.57
N ILE A 592 -14.11 6.57 16.35
CA ILE A 592 -13.41 7.35 15.31
C ILE A 592 -14.16 8.65 15.01
N MET A 593 -15.50 8.60 14.90
CA MET A 593 -16.31 9.80 14.66
C MET A 593 -16.26 10.79 15.82
N ALA A 594 -16.20 10.33 17.07
CA ALA A 594 -16.04 11.19 18.24
C ALA A 594 -14.65 11.88 18.24
N GLU A 595 -13.63 11.18 17.81
CA GLU A 595 -12.27 11.73 17.64
C GLU A 595 -12.21 12.79 16.54
N PHE A 596 -12.78 12.51 15.38
CA PHE A 596 -12.90 13.49 14.29
C PHE A 596 -13.76 14.69 14.68
N ALA A 597 -14.85 14.48 15.43
CA ALA A 597 -15.67 15.57 15.95
C ALA A 597 -14.86 16.47 16.88
N THR A 598 -14.00 15.91 17.71
CA THR A 598 -13.08 16.65 18.57
C THR A 598 -12.07 17.45 17.74
N LEU A 599 -11.43 16.80 16.78
CA LEU A 599 -10.43 17.40 15.88
C LEU A 599 -11.00 18.58 15.08
N PHE A 600 -12.26 18.47 14.63
CA PHE A 600 -12.89 19.48 13.78
C PHE A 600 -13.72 20.52 14.54
N GLY A 601 -13.81 20.40 15.86
CA GLY A 601 -14.50 21.38 16.71
C GLY A 601 -16.02 21.23 16.71
N PHE A 602 -16.55 19.99 16.65
CA PHE A 602 -17.98 19.67 16.72
C PHE A 602 -18.35 19.00 18.06
N PRO A 603 -18.42 19.75 19.19
CA PRO A 603 -18.60 19.14 20.50
C PRO A 603 -19.96 18.40 20.65
N ALA A 604 -21.03 18.90 20.00
CA ALA A 604 -22.33 18.22 20.04
C ALA A 604 -22.28 16.84 19.34
N ASP A 605 -21.59 16.75 18.22
CA ASP A 605 -21.40 15.48 17.52
C ASP A 605 -20.53 14.51 18.33
N ARG A 606 -19.50 15.04 19.00
CA ARG A 606 -18.68 14.23 19.91
C ARG A 606 -19.51 13.56 20.99
N GLU A 607 -20.35 14.33 21.70
CA GLU A 607 -21.23 13.81 22.74
C GLU A 607 -22.24 12.80 22.17
N TYR A 608 -22.79 13.09 21.01
CA TYR A 608 -23.70 12.18 20.30
C TYR A 608 -23.02 10.82 20.00
N PHE A 609 -21.85 10.83 19.37
CA PHE A 609 -21.17 9.57 19.01
C PHE A 609 -20.68 8.78 20.22
N LEU A 610 -20.26 9.43 21.30
CA LEU A 610 -19.93 8.76 22.57
C LEU A 610 -21.18 8.10 23.16
N SER A 611 -22.33 8.78 23.13
CA SER A 611 -23.60 8.24 23.63
C SER A 611 -24.08 7.05 22.79
N VAL A 612 -23.94 7.13 21.45
CA VAL A 612 -24.26 6.02 20.54
C VAL A 612 -23.33 4.83 20.80
N GLY A 613 -22.04 5.08 20.96
CA GLY A 613 -21.07 4.03 21.30
C GLY A 613 -21.39 3.30 22.61
N GLU A 614 -21.79 4.04 23.65
CA GLU A 614 -22.20 3.44 24.93
C GLU A 614 -23.51 2.63 24.79
N SER A 615 -24.47 3.11 23.97
CA SER A 615 -25.68 2.35 23.67
C SER A 615 -25.38 1.02 22.97
N ILE A 616 -24.49 1.04 21.97
CA ILE A 616 -24.04 -0.17 21.26
C ILE A 616 -23.34 -1.12 22.23
N ARG A 617 -22.47 -0.59 23.10
CA ARG A 617 -21.76 -1.38 24.11
C ARG A 617 -22.72 -2.11 25.05
N ASN A 618 -23.74 -1.41 25.56
CA ASN A 618 -24.72 -1.99 26.45
C ASN A 618 -25.53 -3.08 25.76
N ALA A 619 -25.99 -2.82 24.54
CA ALA A 619 -26.71 -3.79 23.71
C ALA A 619 -25.85 -5.04 23.39
N PHE A 620 -24.56 -4.84 23.10
CA PHE A 620 -23.61 -5.93 22.88
C PHE A 620 -23.49 -6.83 24.14
N ILE A 621 -23.28 -6.23 25.29
CA ILE A 621 -23.11 -6.95 26.56
C ILE A 621 -24.39 -7.75 26.89
N GLU A 622 -25.57 -7.14 26.75
CA GLU A 622 -26.85 -7.79 27.03
C GLU A 622 -27.11 -8.99 26.08
N ARG A 623 -26.78 -8.84 24.79
CA ARG A 623 -27.10 -9.87 23.77
C ARG A 623 -26.07 -10.99 23.69
N PHE A 624 -24.77 -10.70 23.84
CA PHE A 624 -23.70 -11.62 23.47
C PHE A 624 -22.80 -12.10 24.60
N TRP A 625 -22.68 -11.32 25.70
CA TRP A 625 -21.74 -11.70 26.76
C TRP A 625 -22.38 -12.68 27.74
N HIS A 626 -21.67 -13.75 28.14
CA HIS A 626 -22.10 -14.75 29.11
C HIS A 626 -21.26 -14.70 30.39
N GLU A 627 -21.83 -15.15 31.52
CA GLU A 627 -21.20 -15.09 32.85
C GLU A 627 -19.91 -15.92 32.98
N ASP A 628 -19.73 -16.94 32.11
CA ASP A 628 -18.52 -17.73 32.03
C ASP A 628 -17.40 -17.05 31.20
N GLY A 629 -17.63 -15.83 30.72
CA GLY A 629 -16.72 -15.04 29.92
C GLY A 629 -16.77 -15.33 28.40
N THR A 630 -17.57 -16.29 27.96
CA THR A 630 -17.74 -16.52 26.52
C THR A 630 -18.61 -15.42 25.89
N VAL A 631 -18.47 -15.24 24.57
CA VAL A 631 -19.23 -14.26 23.79
C VAL A 631 -19.92 -14.97 22.63
N ALA A 632 -21.20 -14.70 22.42
CA ALA A 632 -22.04 -15.28 21.37
C ALA A 632 -21.92 -16.81 21.33
N ASN A 633 -21.39 -17.38 20.23
CA ASN A 633 -21.21 -18.83 20.08
C ASN A 633 -19.92 -19.39 20.72
N GLY A 634 -19.14 -18.58 21.44
CA GLY A 634 -17.90 -19.00 22.10
C GLY A 634 -16.69 -19.17 21.19
N ARG A 635 -16.80 -18.87 19.88
CA ARG A 635 -15.66 -18.93 18.97
C ARG A 635 -14.67 -17.78 19.23
N GLN A 636 -13.42 -17.97 18.84
CA GLN A 636 -12.34 -16.99 19.07
C GLN A 636 -12.65 -15.58 18.51
N PRO A 637 -13.17 -15.39 17.26
CA PRO A 637 -13.48 -14.07 16.73
C PRO A 637 -14.48 -13.29 17.57
N ALA A 638 -15.50 -13.98 18.11
CA ALA A 638 -16.51 -13.35 18.95
C ALA A 638 -15.95 -12.79 20.27
N MET A 639 -14.86 -13.36 20.79
CA MET A 639 -14.16 -12.89 21.98
C MET A 639 -13.04 -11.87 21.67
N LEU A 640 -12.32 -12.07 20.58
CA LEU A 640 -11.19 -11.24 20.17
C LEU A 640 -11.62 -9.81 19.81
N THR A 641 -12.64 -9.65 18.96
CA THR A 641 -13.03 -8.32 18.45
C THR A 641 -13.55 -7.37 19.53
N PRO A 642 -14.45 -7.78 20.48
CA PRO A 642 -14.89 -6.86 21.52
C PRO A 642 -13.82 -6.53 22.57
N LEU A 643 -12.82 -7.40 22.76
CA LEU A 643 -11.64 -7.10 23.57
C LEU A 643 -10.78 -6.05 22.88
N TYR A 644 -10.46 -6.26 21.61
CA TYR A 644 -9.60 -5.38 20.82
C TYR A 644 -10.20 -3.97 20.65
N TYR A 645 -11.51 -3.87 20.36
CA TYR A 645 -12.20 -2.59 20.15
C TYR A 645 -12.74 -1.97 21.44
N GLY A 646 -12.43 -2.54 22.61
CA GLY A 646 -12.71 -1.95 23.91
C GLY A 646 -14.18 -1.95 24.33
N ILE A 647 -15.02 -2.79 23.73
CA ILE A 647 -16.41 -3.01 24.18
C ILE A 647 -16.41 -3.66 25.56
N LEU A 648 -15.60 -4.69 25.74
CA LEU A 648 -15.45 -5.37 27.02
C LEU A 648 -14.30 -4.74 27.81
N THR A 649 -14.57 -4.32 29.04
CA THR A 649 -13.61 -3.70 29.95
C THR A 649 -13.75 -4.26 31.36
N GLY A 650 -12.76 -4.04 32.22
CA GLY A 650 -12.78 -4.45 33.64
C GLY A 650 -12.98 -5.96 33.78
N GLU A 651 -13.81 -6.37 34.75
CA GLU A 651 -14.04 -7.80 35.10
C GLU A 651 -14.55 -8.61 33.91
N LYS A 652 -15.39 -8.02 33.01
CA LYS A 652 -15.90 -8.72 31.85
C LYS A 652 -14.78 -9.02 30.85
N ALA A 653 -13.87 -8.09 30.64
CA ALA A 653 -12.70 -8.31 29.79
C ALA A 653 -11.79 -9.43 30.34
N GLU A 654 -11.51 -9.44 31.65
CA GLU A 654 -10.67 -10.47 32.28
C GLU A 654 -11.30 -11.87 32.20
N LYS A 655 -12.60 -11.97 32.43
CA LYS A 655 -13.33 -13.24 32.23
C LYS A 655 -13.26 -13.71 30.77
N THR A 656 -13.44 -12.77 29.82
CA THR A 656 -13.40 -13.13 28.38
C THR A 656 -11.99 -13.49 27.93
N LYS A 657 -10.94 -12.82 28.40
CA LYS A 657 -9.54 -13.22 28.16
C LYS A 657 -9.29 -14.65 28.66
N ALA A 658 -9.72 -14.98 29.88
CA ALA A 658 -9.56 -16.32 30.43
C ALA A 658 -10.29 -17.39 29.59
N ALA A 659 -11.53 -17.12 29.16
CA ALA A 659 -12.29 -17.99 28.27
C ALA A 659 -11.58 -18.17 26.91
N LEU A 660 -11.11 -17.07 26.29
CA LEU A 660 -10.37 -17.07 25.04
C LEU A 660 -9.10 -17.94 25.12
N LEU A 661 -8.26 -17.73 26.15
CA LEU A 661 -7.04 -18.50 26.34
C LEU A 661 -7.32 -20.00 26.53
N LYS A 662 -8.41 -20.33 27.21
CA LYS A 662 -8.86 -21.72 27.33
C LYS A 662 -9.24 -22.30 25.96
N THR A 663 -10.02 -21.57 25.17
CA THR A 663 -10.45 -21.98 23.82
C THR A 663 -9.24 -22.19 22.91
N ILE A 664 -8.29 -21.25 22.84
CA ILE A 664 -7.08 -21.38 22.00
C ILE A 664 -6.27 -22.63 22.40
N ARG A 665 -6.09 -22.88 23.71
CA ARG A 665 -5.38 -24.09 24.18
C ARG A 665 -6.09 -25.40 23.83
N GLN A 666 -7.43 -25.39 23.78
CA GLN A 666 -8.23 -26.55 23.37
C GLN A 666 -8.13 -26.79 21.88
N ASP A 667 -8.26 -25.75 21.09
CA ASP A 667 -8.23 -25.79 19.61
C ASP A 667 -6.82 -26.06 19.08
N ARG A 668 -5.79 -25.53 19.72
CA ARG A 668 -4.37 -25.55 19.31
C ARG A 668 -4.07 -24.79 18.02
N TYR A 669 -5.01 -23.99 17.55
CA TYR A 669 -4.85 -23.10 16.39
C TYR A 669 -5.67 -21.83 16.59
N PHE A 670 -5.44 -20.84 15.76
CA PHE A 670 -6.28 -19.66 15.73
C PHE A 670 -7.49 -19.92 14.83
N ASP A 671 -8.66 -20.01 15.46
CA ASP A 671 -9.95 -20.16 14.79
C ASP A 671 -10.44 -18.79 14.28
N THR A 672 -9.66 -18.19 13.40
CA THR A 672 -9.91 -16.86 12.87
C THR A 672 -9.87 -16.83 11.35
N GLY A 673 -10.68 -15.96 10.78
CA GLY A 673 -10.56 -15.53 9.40
C GLY A 673 -9.61 -14.32 9.26
N GLY A 674 -9.63 -13.68 8.10
CA GLY A 674 -8.74 -12.54 7.83
C GLY A 674 -8.96 -11.35 8.75
N PHE A 675 -10.21 -11.10 9.17
CA PHE A 675 -10.58 -9.90 9.95
C PHE A 675 -10.02 -9.92 11.39
N SER A 676 -10.16 -11.04 12.10
CA SER A 676 -9.75 -11.15 13.50
C SER A 676 -8.25 -11.38 13.69
N LEU A 677 -7.50 -11.73 12.63
CA LEU A 677 -6.06 -11.97 12.71
C LEU A 677 -5.28 -10.77 13.29
N ARG A 678 -5.65 -9.53 12.94
CA ARG A 678 -5.00 -8.32 13.49
C ARG A 678 -5.16 -8.19 15.00
N THR A 679 -6.20 -8.79 15.56
CA THR A 679 -6.55 -8.62 16.99
C THR A 679 -5.84 -9.63 17.90
N ILE A 680 -5.36 -10.74 17.35
CA ILE A 680 -4.80 -11.86 18.12
C ILE A 680 -3.63 -11.40 18.98
N LEU A 681 -2.60 -10.89 18.35
CA LEU A 681 -1.34 -10.59 19.02
C LEU A 681 -1.49 -9.48 20.08
N PRO A 682 -2.19 -8.35 19.82
CA PRO A 682 -2.48 -7.34 20.86
C PRO A 682 -3.28 -7.89 22.01
N VAL A 683 -4.32 -8.69 21.77
CA VAL A 683 -5.17 -9.26 22.84
C VAL A 683 -4.40 -10.27 23.67
N LEU A 684 -3.60 -11.15 23.05
CA LEU A 684 -2.75 -12.08 23.81
C LEU A 684 -1.65 -11.37 24.59
N ALA A 685 -1.11 -10.27 24.07
CA ALA A 685 -0.15 -9.44 24.79
C ALA A 685 -0.78 -8.75 26.01
N ASP A 686 -2.03 -8.29 25.90
CA ASP A 686 -2.80 -7.73 27.02
C ASP A 686 -3.21 -8.78 28.05
N ALA A 687 -3.34 -10.03 27.62
CA ALA A 687 -3.60 -11.18 28.49
C ALA A 687 -2.32 -11.84 29.05
N ASN A 688 -1.13 -11.25 28.85
CA ASN A 688 0.18 -11.81 29.22
C ASN A 688 0.38 -13.26 28.69
N ALA A 689 -0.05 -13.53 27.47
CA ALA A 689 -0.08 -14.88 26.88
C ALA A 689 0.65 -14.97 25.54
N LEU A 690 1.71 -14.20 25.33
CA LEU A 690 2.48 -14.20 24.08
C LEU A 690 3.18 -15.55 23.80
N ASP A 691 3.49 -16.34 24.82
CA ASP A 691 4.04 -17.69 24.61
C ASP A 691 3.05 -18.59 23.89
N LEU A 692 1.76 -18.47 24.21
CA LEU A 692 0.68 -19.18 23.52
C LEU A 692 0.60 -18.79 22.04
N PHE A 693 0.90 -17.53 21.70
CA PHE A 693 1.01 -17.09 20.31
C PHE A 693 2.10 -17.85 19.56
N LEU A 694 3.34 -17.89 20.12
CA LEU A 694 4.44 -18.62 19.49
C LEU A 694 4.17 -20.12 19.37
N GLU A 695 3.65 -20.73 20.42
CA GLU A 695 3.27 -22.15 20.42
C GLU A 695 2.28 -22.45 19.30
N THR A 696 1.26 -21.59 19.14
CA THR A 696 0.20 -21.77 18.15
C THR A 696 0.69 -21.58 16.71
N ILE A 697 1.50 -20.54 16.42
CA ILE A 697 1.98 -20.32 15.04
C ILE A 697 3.06 -21.30 14.61
N ARG A 698 3.78 -21.93 15.56
CA ARG A 698 4.77 -22.99 15.28
C ARG A 698 4.13 -24.32 14.90
N TYR A 699 2.84 -24.51 15.22
CA TYR A 699 2.13 -25.75 14.93
C TYR A 699 1.99 -25.96 13.42
N ASN A 700 2.60 -27.03 12.90
CA ASN A 700 2.74 -27.30 11.46
C ASN A 700 1.63 -28.17 10.85
N GLN A 701 0.56 -28.41 11.61
CA GLN A 701 -0.64 -29.08 11.11
C GLN A 701 -1.71 -28.06 10.73
N TYR A 702 -2.63 -28.48 9.88
CA TYR A 702 -3.80 -27.67 9.51
C TYR A 702 -4.68 -27.38 10.76
N PRO A 703 -5.21 -26.17 10.92
CA PRO A 703 -4.93 -24.95 10.15
C PRO A 703 -3.85 -24.11 10.86
N GLY A 704 -3.18 -23.23 10.14
CA GLY A 704 -2.27 -22.24 10.74
C GLY A 704 -1.08 -21.82 9.87
N PHE A 705 -0.33 -20.82 10.34
CA PHE A 705 0.85 -20.30 9.63
C PHE A 705 1.95 -21.35 9.50
N GLY A 706 2.19 -22.13 10.56
CA GLY A 706 3.15 -23.23 10.52
C GLY A 706 2.80 -24.27 9.46
N TYR A 707 1.51 -24.55 9.26
CA TYR A 707 1.03 -25.42 8.19
C TYR A 707 1.32 -24.81 6.80
N TRP A 708 1.02 -23.52 6.57
CA TRP A 708 1.34 -22.88 5.30
C TRP A 708 2.82 -22.93 4.99
N VAL A 709 3.67 -22.65 5.99
CA VAL A 709 5.13 -22.73 5.84
C VAL A 709 5.59 -24.17 5.52
N ALA A 710 5.05 -25.18 6.20
CA ALA A 710 5.34 -26.59 5.93
C ALA A 710 4.90 -27.02 4.53
N MET A 711 3.80 -26.46 4.01
CA MET A 711 3.32 -26.70 2.65
C MET A 711 4.06 -25.88 1.58
N GLY A 712 5.08 -25.09 1.94
CA GLY A 712 5.91 -24.32 1.01
C GLY A 712 5.29 -23.03 0.50
N ALA A 713 4.37 -22.43 1.28
CA ALA A 713 3.78 -21.14 0.93
C ALA A 713 4.86 -20.06 0.75
N THR A 714 4.74 -19.27 -0.32
CA THR A 714 5.62 -18.13 -0.64
C THR A 714 4.90 -16.78 -0.57
N SER A 715 3.59 -16.84 -0.37
CA SER A 715 2.64 -15.74 -0.14
C SER A 715 1.54 -16.25 0.79
N LEU A 716 0.72 -15.39 1.34
CA LEU A 716 -0.44 -15.78 2.15
C LEU A 716 -1.56 -16.31 1.25
N TRP A 717 -2.29 -17.29 1.75
CA TRP A 717 -3.43 -17.89 1.05
C TRP A 717 -4.73 -17.24 1.49
N GLU A 718 -5.76 -17.37 0.67
CA GLU A 718 -7.10 -16.90 0.99
C GLU A 718 -7.79 -17.77 2.04
N GLN A 719 -7.56 -19.06 1.99
CA GLN A 719 -8.05 -20.03 2.96
C GLN A 719 -6.91 -20.75 3.68
N TRP A 720 -7.19 -21.22 4.89
CA TRP A 720 -6.23 -22.04 5.65
C TRP A 720 -5.87 -23.34 4.95
N ALA A 721 -6.82 -23.96 4.21
CA ALA A 721 -6.57 -25.17 3.45
C ALA A 721 -5.87 -24.90 2.11
N ILE A 722 -5.03 -25.83 1.66
CA ILE A 722 -4.34 -25.77 0.36
C ILE A 722 -5.33 -25.78 -0.82
N LYS A 723 -6.47 -26.48 -0.67
CA LYS A 723 -7.61 -26.45 -1.60
C LYS A 723 -8.90 -26.32 -0.80
N GLY A 724 -9.71 -25.37 -1.16
CA GLY A 724 -10.96 -25.06 -0.48
C GLY A 724 -11.96 -24.41 -1.44
N ARG A 725 -13.00 -23.76 -0.92
CA ARG A 725 -14.00 -23.03 -1.72
C ARG A 725 -13.43 -21.78 -2.34
N MET A 726 -12.59 -21.07 -1.59
CA MET A 726 -11.83 -19.90 -2.03
C MET A 726 -10.43 -20.38 -2.38
N HIS A 727 -9.76 -19.78 -3.34
CA HIS A 727 -8.71 -20.54 -4.03
C HIS A 727 -7.40 -19.79 -4.20
N SER A 728 -7.32 -18.51 -3.83
CA SER A 728 -6.12 -17.74 -4.04
C SER A 728 -4.97 -18.20 -3.14
N HIS A 729 -3.80 -18.41 -3.73
CA HIS A 729 -2.55 -18.61 -3.02
C HIS A 729 -1.72 -17.32 -2.91
N ASN A 730 -2.28 -16.17 -3.26
CA ASN A 730 -1.65 -14.86 -3.09
C ASN A 730 -2.71 -13.82 -2.72
N HIS A 731 -3.14 -13.85 -1.46
CA HIS A 731 -4.22 -13.02 -0.94
C HIS A 731 -3.76 -12.21 0.26
N ALA A 732 -3.89 -10.88 0.20
CA ALA A 732 -3.32 -10.01 1.23
C ALA A 732 -4.14 -9.93 2.53
N MET A 733 -5.41 -10.39 2.55
CA MET A 733 -6.32 -10.20 3.69
C MET A 733 -5.79 -10.73 5.03
N HIS A 734 -5.06 -11.85 5.02
CA HIS A 734 -4.45 -12.41 6.23
C HIS A 734 -3.20 -11.64 6.72
N SER A 735 -2.79 -10.58 6.01
CA SER A 735 -1.67 -9.73 6.44
C SER A 735 -2.00 -8.81 7.63
N GLY A 736 -3.21 -8.82 8.17
CA GLY A 736 -3.56 -8.04 9.36
C GLY A 736 -2.66 -8.31 10.57
N ILE A 737 -2.14 -9.53 10.70
CA ILE A 737 -1.18 -9.91 11.73
C ILE A 737 0.15 -9.14 11.62
N GLU A 738 0.53 -8.70 10.44
CA GLU A 738 1.79 -8.00 10.16
C GLU A 738 1.89 -6.65 10.90
N ALA A 739 0.80 -5.87 10.90
CA ALA A 739 0.76 -4.63 11.68
C ALA A 739 0.97 -4.90 13.17
N ALA A 740 0.39 -6.00 13.68
CA ALA A 740 0.51 -6.38 15.07
C ALA A 740 1.94 -6.78 15.47
N LEU A 741 2.80 -7.22 14.54
CA LEU A 741 4.21 -7.45 14.82
C LEU A 741 4.92 -6.14 15.20
N PHE A 742 4.67 -5.06 14.48
CA PHE A 742 5.20 -3.74 14.82
C PHE A 742 4.57 -3.17 16.08
N GLN A 743 3.25 -3.28 16.22
CA GLN A 743 2.48 -2.67 17.32
C GLN A 743 2.70 -3.36 18.65
N THR A 744 2.99 -4.67 18.64
CA THR A 744 3.10 -5.47 19.86
C THR A 744 4.54 -5.91 20.13
N LEU A 745 5.19 -6.61 19.20
CA LEU A 745 6.54 -7.13 19.45
C LEU A 745 7.57 -5.99 19.51
N CYS A 746 7.52 -5.03 18.60
CA CYS A 746 8.34 -3.81 18.65
C CYS A 746 7.69 -2.72 19.53
N GLY A 747 6.37 -2.80 19.74
CA GLY A 747 5.60 -1.90 20.56
C GLY A 747 5.40 -0.49 19.99
N VAL A 748 5.60 -0.29 18.68
CA VAL A 748 5.57 1.04 18.05
C VAL A 748 4.16 1.36 17.53
N VAL A 749 3.48 2.30 18.20
CA VAL A 749 2.09 2.69 17.89
C VAL A 749 2.00 4.21 17.85
N PRO A 750 1.49 4.84 16.75
CA PRO A 750 1.25 6.28 16.74
C PRO A 750 0.15 6.65 17.73
N THR A 751 0.36 7.71 18.52
CA THR A 751 -0.60 8.31 19.44
C THR A 751 -1.03 9.71 19.02
N ALA A 752 -0.34 10.28 18.02
CA ALA A 752 -0.73 11.50 17.33
C ALA A 752 -0.38 11.40 15.84
N PRO A 753 -0.99 12.25 14.99
CA PRO A 753 -0.76 12.23 13.54
C PRO A 753 0.72 12.26 13.17
N MET A 754 1.08 11.53 12.10
CA MET A 754 2.45 11.43 11.58
C MET A 754 3.47 10.84 12.55
N PHE A 755 3.06 10.15 13.61
CA PHE A 755 3.96 9.73 14.71
C PHE A 755 4.62 10.91 15.43
N ARG A 756 3.97 12.07 15.53
CA ARG A 756 4.50 13.21 16.31
C ARG A 756 4.63 12.86 17.79
N THR A 757 3.66 12.10 18.29
CA THR A 757 3.82 11.32 19.52
C THR A 757 3.52 9.86 19.21
N PHE A 758 4.24 8.96 19.86
CA PHE A 758 4.07 7.53 19.68
C PHE A 758 4.49 6.76 20.93
N ARG A 759 3.85 5.62 21.12
CA ARG A 759 4.22 4.70 22.19
C ARG A 759 5.27 3.72 21.70
N ILE A 760 6.21 3.36 22.55
CA ILE A 760 7.14 2.25 22.42
C ILE A 760 6.96 1.35 23.63
N ALA A 761 6.44 0.13 23.42
CA ALA A 761 6.19 -0.84 24.48
C ALA A 761 6.50 -2.26 23.94
N PRO A 762 7.78 -2.60 23.71
CA PRO A 762 8.12 -3.88 23.12
C PRO A 762 7.76 -5.02 24.08
N LYS A 763 7.11 -6.06 23.57
CA LYS A 763 6.73 -7.27 24.33
C LYS A 763 7.29 -8.50 23.62
N LEU A 764 8.10 -9.28 24.33
CA LEU A 764 8.74 -10.46 23.80
C LEU A 764 8.20 -11.71 24.52
N PRO A 765 7.72 -12.73 23.77
CA PRO A 765 7.50 -14.07 24.32
C PRO A 765 8.76 -14.60 25.02
N SER A 766 8.61 -15.57 25.91
CA SER A 766 9.72 -16.10 26.71
C SER A 766 10.87 -16.63 25.86
N ASP A 767 10.55 -17.38 24.81
CA ASP A 767 11.54 -17.99 23.88
C ASP A 767 12.13 -16.99 22.88
N MET A 768 11.58 -15.78 22.76
CA MET A 768 12.09 -14.77 21.83
C MET A 768 13.18 -13.95 22.51
N HIS A 769 14.41 -13.99 21.98
CA HIS A 769 15.56 -13.28 22.55
C HIS A 769 15.71 -11.84 22.06
N ASN A 770 15.28 -11.56 20.83
CA ASN A 770 15.35 -10.20 20.30
C ASN A 770 14.22 -9.93 19.28
N VAL A 771 13.92 -8.64 19.17
CA VAL A 771 13.12 -8.08 18.08
C VAL A 771 13.68 -6.70 17.75
N CYS A 772 13.63 -6.33 16.45
CA CYS A 772 13.97 -4.99 16.02
C CYS A 772 13.12 -4.54 14.84
N CYS A 773 12.88 -3.24 14.78
CA CYS A 773 12.28 -2.61 13.62
C CYS A 773 12.91 -1.24 13.32
N LYS A 774 12.79 -0.83 12.05
CA LYS A 774 13.08 0.52 11.56
C LYS A 774 11.91 0.99 10.76
N LEU A 775 11.41 2.18 11.05
CA LEU A 775 10.26 2.79 10.38
C LEU A 775 10.64 4.19 9.87
N ASN A 776 10.52 4.42 8.56
CA ASN A 776 10.63 5.76 7.99
C ASN A 776 9.24 6.39 8.01
N THR A 777 8.92 7.13 9.07
CA THR A 777 7.64 7.84 9.20
C THR A 777 7.71 9.23 8.54
N TYR A 778 6.56 9.88 8.41
CA TYR A 778 6.55 11.28 7.95
C TYR A 778 7.22 12.23 8.95
N SER A 779 7.30 11.88 10.23
CA SER A 779 8.06 12.66 11.22
C SER A 779 9.54 12.31 11.30
N GLY A 780 10.01 11.32 10.53
CA GLY A 780 11.39 10.88 10.51
C GLY A 780 11.54 9.41 10.85
N LYS A 781 12.79 8.98 11.04
CA LYS A 781 13.13 7.56 11.22
C LYS A 781 13.03 7.16 12.69
N ILE A 782 12.17 6.19 12.98
CA ILE A 782 12.08 5.51 14.28
C ILE A 782 12.84 4.20 14.18
N GLU A 783 13.71 3.91 15.15
CA GLU A 783 14.37 2.61 15.31
C GLU A 783 14.11 2.10 16.71
N VAL A 784 13.75 0.82 16.84
CA VAL A 784 13.54 0.14 18.11
C VAL A 784 14.17 -1.24 18.03
N SER A 785 14.91 -1.61 19.08
CA SER A 785 15.32 -2.98 19.33
C SER A 785 15.16 -3.30 20.81
N ALA A 786 14.69 -4.51 21.09
CA ALA A 786 14.65 -5.08 22.43
C ALA A 786 15.34 -6.43 22.42
N GLU A 787 16.26 -6.66 23.36
CA GLU A 787 17.10 -7.86 23.42
C GLU A 787 17.24 -8.36 24.86
N LYS A 788 17.04 -9.65 25.08
CA LYS A 788 17.29 -10.35 26.33
C LYS A 788 18.72 -10.92 26.30
N ILE A 789 19.58 -10.44 27.17
CA ILE A 789 20.98 -10.90 27.33
C ILE A 789 21.11 -11.49 28.76
N GLY A 790 20.95 -12.81 28.89
CA GLY A 790 20.73 -13.42 30.19
C GLY A 790 19.46 -12.84 30.83
N ASP A 791 19.58 -12.36 32.07
CA ASP A 791 18.46 -11.73 32.80
C ASP A 791 18.40 -10.20 32.60
N THR A 792 19.23 -9.65 31.72
CA THR A 792 19.25 -8.22 31.39
C THR A 792 18.38 -7.98 30.17
N LEU A 793 17.44 -7.03 30.26
CA LEU A 793 16.71 -6.51 29.09
C LEU A 793 17.41 -5.23 28.59
N VAL A 794 17.76 -5.20 27.33
CA VAL A 794 18.34 -4.04 26.65
C VAL A 794 17.34 -3.52 25.63
N ILE A 795 16.94 -2.25 25.76
CA ILE A 795 16.08 -1.57 24.78
C ILE A 795 16.88 -0.41 24.18
N SER A 796 17.15 -0.48 22.88
CA SER A 796 17.77 0.62 22.13
C SER A 796 16.76 1.23 21.17
N LEU A 797 16.72 2.57 21.13
CA LEU A 797 15.75 3.28 20.29
C LEU A 797 16.29 4.61 19.78
N SER A 798 15.80 5.01 18.61
CA SER A 798 16.00 6.32 18.02
C SER A 798 14.67 7.03 17.86
N VAL A 799 14.54 8.19 18.48
CA VAL A 799 13.38 9.08 18.40
C VAL A 799 13.75 10.23 17.47
N PRO A 800 13.02 10.45 16.37
CA PRO A 800 13.36 11.50 15.40
C PRO A 800 13.20 12.91 15.98
N PRO A 801 13.92 13.91 15.47
CA PRO A 801 13.73 15.30 15.86
C PRO A 801 12.28 15.75 15.73
N ASN A 802 11.87 16.64 16.64
CA ASN A 802 10.51 17.21 16.64
C ASN A 802 9.39 16.21 16.97
N THR A 803 9.73 15.06 17.56
CA THR A 803 8.77 14.05 18.03
C THR A 803 8.99 13.67 19.49
N GLN A 804 8.01 13.00 20.08
CA GLN A 804 8.08 12.48 21.43
C GLN A 804 7.64 11.02 21.50
N ALA A 805 8.40 10.19 22.20
CA ALA A 805 8.07 8.81 22.44
C ALA A 805 7.69 8.60 23.91
N GLU A 806 6.67 7.79 24.14
CA GLU A 806 6.31 7.24 25.44
C GLU A 806 6.84 5.80 25.49
N LEU A 807 7.95 5.59 26.21
CA LEU A 807 8.54 4.26 26.42
C LEU A 807 7.92 3.63 27.65
N THR A 808 7.23 2.50 27.48
CA THR A 808 6.75 1.64 28.56
C THR A 808 7.58 0.36 28.60
N PHE A 809 8.11 0.02 29.76
CA PHE A 809 8.91 -1.20 29.92
C PHE A 809 7.99 -2.43 30.04
N PRO A 810 8.28 -3.52 29.28
CA PRO A 810 7.50 -4.75 29.38
C PRO A 810 7.70 -5.39 30.76
N ASP A 811 6.65 -6.00 31.27
CA ASP A 811 6.65 -6.75 32.56
C ASP A 811 7.38 -6.01 33.68
N PHE A 812 7.10 -4.71 33.80
CA PHE A 812 7.78 -3.83 34.77
C PHE A 812 7.82 -4.43 36.17
N GLU A 813 6.79 -5.16 36.57
CA GLU A 813 6.72 -5.89 37.85
C GLU A 813 7.79 -6.99 37.95
N SER A 814 8.07 -7.69 36.87
CA SER A 814 9.10 -8.73 36.80
C SER A 814 10.52 -8.15 36.96
N TYR A 815 10.68 -6.87 36.66
CA TYR A 815 11.94 -6.15 36.81
C TYR A 815 12.02 -5.30 38.10
N GLN A 816 11.18 -5.56 39.11
CA GLN A 816 11.19 -4.80 40.40
C GLN A 816 12.57 -4.78 41.05
N ASN A 817 13.32 -5.87 40.98
CA ASN A 817 14.67 -6.03 41.53
C ASN A 817 15.77 -5.68 40.51
N CYS A 818 15.48 -4.96 39.43
CA CYS A 818 16.44 -4.48 38.48
C CYS A 818 16.74 -2.99 38.65
N LEU A 819 17.95 -2.58 38.29
CA LEU A 819 18.32 -1.17 38.16
C LEU A 819 18.18 -0.75 36.68
N LEU A 820 17.68 0.45 36.46
CA LEU A 820 17.54 1.05 35.14
C LEU A 820 18.76 1.94 34.83
N PHE A 821 19.36 1.74 33.68
CA PHE A 821 20.45 2.57 33.15
C PHE A 821 20.06 3.16 31.78
N ASP A 822 20.38 4.44 31.56
CA ASP A 822 20.41 5.07 30.26
C ASP A 822 21.87 5.23 29.82
N GLY A 823 22.33 4.36 28.90
CA GLY A 823 23.73 4.19 28.61
C GLY A 823 24.50 3.62 29.81
N GLU A 824 25.48 4.37 30.34
CA GLU A 824 26.25 4.03 31.56
C GLU A 824 25.71 4.69 32.82
N ARG A 825 24.73 5.58 32.68
CA ARG A 825 24.18 6.37 33.78
C ARG A 825 22.99 5.67 34.42
N LYS A 826 23.04 5.38 35.74
CA LYS A 826 21.87 4.96 36.51
C LYS A 826 20.82 6.06 36.47
N THR A 827 19.59 5.71 36.16
CA THR A 827 18.45 6.63 36.14
C THR A 827 17.34 6.16 37.10
N GLU A 828 16.41 7.05 37.38
CA GLU A 828 15.24 6.72 38.17
C GLU A 828 14.38 5.70 37.42
N LYS A 829 13.91 4.69 38.14
CA LYS A 829 13.08 3.64 37.59
C LYS A 829 11.63 4.12 37.55
N ALA A 830 11.07 4.10 36.35
CA ALA A 830 9.68 4.41 36.10
C ALA A 830 9.10 3.39 35.14
N GLU A 831 7.83 3.07 35.28
CA GLU A 831 7.12 2.18 34.34
C GLU A 831 7.08 2.78 32.93
N THR A 832 6.89 4.09 32.86
CA THR A 832 6.81 4.85 31.60
C THR A 832 7.76 6.04 31.66
N LEU A 833 8.49 6.27 30.54
CA LEU A 833 9.36 7.42 30.33
C LEU A 833 8.90 8.23 29.13
N LEU A 834 8.81 9.55 29.26
CA LEU A 834 8.62 10.46 28.15
C LEU A 834 9.99 10.88 27.58
N LEU A 835 10.21 10.58 26.31
CA LEU A 835 11.48 10.77 25.62
C LEU A 835 11.30 11.75 24.46
N GLY A 836 12.07 12.83 24.44
CA GLY A 836 12.22 13.68 23.27
C GLY A 836 13.10 13.01 22.20
N SER A 837 13.41 13.74 21.14
CA SER A 837 14.31 13.22 20.09
C SER A 837 15.65 12.76 20.65
N GLY A 838 16.28 11.80 19.97
CA GLY A 838 17.62 11.32 20.32
C GLY A 838 17.78 9.81 20.29
N ASN A 839 19.00 9.36 20.56
CA ASN A 839 19.32 7.94 20.71
C ASN A 839 19.40 7.58 22.19
N TYR A 840 18.79 6.46 22.54
CA TYR A 840 18.71 5.95 23.89
C TYR A 840 19.05 4.46 23.90
N THR A 841 19.70 4.01 24.99
CA THR A 841 19.92 2.59 25.25
C THR A 841 19.65 2.34 26.74
N PHE A 842 18.50 1.79 27.03
CA PHE A 842 18.10 1.43 28.37
C PHE A 842 18.51 0.00 28.69
N ARG A 843 19.01 -0.23 29.90
CA ARG A 843 19.34 -1.54 30.42
C ARG A 843 18.65 -1.74 31.76
N LEU A 844 17.87 -2.79 31.86
CA LEU A 844 17.31 -3.29 33.11
C LEU A 844 18.18 -4.44 33.58
N ILE A 845 19.01 -4.18 34.61
CA ILE A 845 20.01 -5.13 35.13
C ILE A 845 19.58 -5.59 36.51
N PRO A 846 19.49 -6.90 36.79
CA PRO A 846 19.20 -7.42 38.12
C PRO A 846 20.19 -6.88 39.19
N GLU A 847 19.71 -6.43 40.33
CA GLU A 847 20.54 -5.84 41.39
C GLU A 847 21.64 -6.80 41.89
N GLU A 848 21.35 -8.08 41.90
CA GLU A 848 22.28 -9.11 42.31
C GLU A 848 23.55 -9.15 41.46
N TYR A 849 23.46 -8.89 40.12
CA TYR A 849 24.63 -8.85 39.22
C TYR A 849 25.55 -7.65 39.48
N ILE A 850 25.02 -6.57 40.05
CA ILE A 850 25.81 -5.35 40.33
C ILE A 850 26.60 -5.51 41.62
N ARG A 851 26.13 -6.32 42.56
CA ARG A 851 26.82 -6.56 43.83
C ARG A 851 28.13 -7.36 43.68
N PHE A 852 28.33 -8.02 42.52
CA PHE A 852 29.50 -8.88 42.23
C PHE A 852 30.54 -8.22 41.33
N GLN A 853 30.37 -6.99 40.87
CA GLN A 853 31.46 -6.26 40.23
C GLN A 853 32.20 -5.39 41.26
N PRO A 854 33.41 -5.75 41.74
CA PRO A 854 34.21 -4.84 42.51
C PRO A 854 34.55 -3.63 41.65
N TYR A 855 34.30 -2.45 42.16
CA TYR A 855 34.74 -1.19 41.54
C TYR A 855 36.24 -1.31 41.25
N GLN A 856 36.59 -1.41 39.98
CA GLN A 856 37.96 -1.17 39.45
C GLN A 856 38.05 0.23 38.85
#